data_a88452c042b39328023c697b4995aad4
#
_entry.id   a88452c042b39328023c697b4995aad4
#
_cell.length_a   1.000
_cell.length_b   1.000
_cell.length_c   1.000
_cell.angle_alpha   90.00
_cell.angle_beta   90.00
_cell.angle_gamma   90.00
#
_symmetry.space_group_name_H-M   'P 1'
#
loop_
_entity.id
_entity.type
_entity.pdbx_description
1 polymer ?
#
loop_
_entity_poly.entity_id
_entity_poly.type
_entity_poly.pdbx_seq_one_letter_code
_entity_poly.pdbx_strand_id
1 'polypeptide(L)'
;MAAQPKYSALAQFITDGRTRANLTQAALARVLGLKQQSVSRWEAGTHRPSIDQMAPLANVLKLDESRLMQLGQADAAPVLAVAPLLPLSMLAPEMFERFIGDLTSYLYPTRNTRVRGGRGHDQGGWDVLAIGDGETIGIQCKQVERFGPAEARRAIAGVDRPVDRSILALSRVASPATADAMEAAGWEVWDQDDISRKVRGLPGELQDNLVDIFFRGQRLVLLGRDNPGPWVKADRFFAPFDQDDSAFTHNWELVGRESDLETLNAGLEGEQPVVIVSGAGGMGKSRLIKTGVERYAAAHPATLVRFLSPVSDPDHEGLEALGTCEKLLVVDDAHDRDGLPLLIDYVADPRNKARLLLATRPYAEQRIRNDLARFAIFKPVEIALGVLPKAAMRDLAAHALTKFGGDEGWADLVQRIAADNPLVAVMAARVVTEQEVSAEMVRNADDMRAVVIERFTQVLTGRIGLPEDTRLLRDMLGLIALLQPVRIDDREIGQLLETVTAHAADDATRALKMLVDGGVLYKRGRFYRLMPDLLGDYLIDDICIQHDGRLSLFAERVINAVDDRLLTQVMVNLGRLDWRRHGGDPTDSNLLNAAWARFRDIDYGWDPRIEAVRAVAIYQPAQALRFVSDRLRGGKSFREAAPILSNIAHTERYRREALQLLWEMGRTDTRETGANPGHPIRALAELCEFAEHKPRDFNEEIAAFAFDLMEDDRAWDGAHTPLSIVAPLLKGTIDKSRASARAIMLSSAFVSYEYALPLRRAVIDCQHRDKNGPGTGLKRGQLG
;
A
#
# COMPACT_ATOMS: atom_id res chain seq x y z
N MET A 1 -4.67 -14.50 -47.27
CA MET A 1 -3.97 -14.13 -46.03
C MET A 1 -3.86 -15.40 -45.18
N ALA A 2 -2.64 -15.88 -44.93
CA ALA A 2 -2.44 -17.03 -44.05
C ALA A 2 -2.86 -16.61 -42.62
N ALA A 3 -3.66 -17.42 -41.97
CA ALA A 3 -4.08 -17.17 -40.59
C ALA A 3 -2.82 -17.10 -39.71
N GLN A 4 -2.70 -16.07 -38.87
CA GLN A 4 -1.63 -15.98 -37.88
C GLN A 4 -1.68 -17.21 -36.95
N PRO A 5 -0.53 -17.78 -36.58
CA PRO A 5 -0.49 -18.96 -35.73
C PRO A 5 -1.08 -18.63 -34.35
N LYS A 6 -1.97 -19.50 -33.86
CA LYS A 6 -2.78 -19.31 -32.66
C LYS A 6 -1.95 -19.23 -31.36
N TYR A 7 -0.73 -19.77 -31.35
CA TYR A 7 0.18 -19.88 -30.21
C TYR A 7 1.59 -19.45 -30.57
N SER A 8 1.76 -18.25 -31.17
CA SER A 8 3.04 -17.80 -31.74
C SER A 8 4.15 -17.67 -30.68
N ALA A 9 3.86 -17.09 -29.53
CA ALA A 9 4.83 -16.92 -28.44
C ALA A 9 5.24 -18.26 -27.81
N LEU A 10 4.29 -19.17 -27.59
CA LEU A 10 4.56 -20.52 -27.12
C LEU A 10 5.41 -21.31 -28.14
N ALA A 11 5.07 -21.21 -29.43
CA ALA A 11 5.79 -21.86 -30.52
C ALA A 11 7.27 -21.44 -30.57
N GLN A 12 7.51 -20.14 -30.46
CA GLN A 12 8.86 -19.58 -30.40
C GLN A 12 9.63 -20.09 -29.18
N PHE A 13 8.99 -20.05 -28.00
CA PHE A 13 9.59 -20.50 -26.73
C PHE A 13 9.99 -21.99 -26.75
N ILE A 14 9.15 -22.86 -27.33
CA ILE A 14 9.44 -24.29 -27.51
C ILE A 14 10.57 -24.47 -28.52
N THR A 15 10.52 -23.76 -29.65
CA THR A 15 11.55 -23.82 -30.71
C THR A 15 12.92 -23.42 -30.19
N ASP A 16 13.00 -22.32 -29.44
CA ASP A 16 14.22 -21.80 -28.84
C ASP A 16 14.78 -22.78 -27.79
N GLY A 17 13.91 -23.35 -26.95
CA GLY A 17 14.29 -24.37 -25.97
C GLY A 17 14.86 -25.61 -26.63
N ARG A 18 14.19 -26.12 -27.67
CA ARG A 18 14.67 -27.29 -28.41
C ARG A 18 16.02 -27.02 -29.12
N THR A 19 16.17 -25.85 -29.72
CA THR A 19 17.40 -25.46 -30.39
C THR A 19 18.55 -25.34 -29.41
N ARG A 20 18.35 -24.74 -28.26
CA ARG A 20 19.33 -24.68 -27.15
C ARG A 20 19.72 -26.05 -26.63
N ALA A 21 18.76 -26.99 -26.58
CA ALA A 21 19.00 -28.35 -26.17
C ALA A 21 19.65 -29.20 -27.28
N ASN A 22 19.89 -28.60 -28.47
CA ASN A 22 20.49 -29.27 -29.66
C ASN A 22 19.72 -30.53 -30.08
N LEU A 23 18.40 -30.51 -29.96
CA LEU A 23 17.52 -31.62 -30.34
C LEU A 23 16.82 -31.34 -31.68
N THR A 24 16.65 -32.39 -32.49
CA THR A 24 15.71 -32.33 -33.62
C THR A 24 14.29 -32.53 -33.15
N GLN A 25 13.28 -32.09 -33.90
CA GLN A 25 11.85 -32.31 -33.59
C GLN A 25 11.55 -33.81 -33.37
N ALA A 26 12.17 -34.68 -34.20
CA ALA A 26 12.04 -36.13 -34.08
C ALA A 26 12.69 -36.67 -32.81
N ALA A 27 13.83 -36.14 -32.40
CA ALA A 27 14.51 -36.51 -31.16
C ALA A 27 13.70 -36.08 -29.93
N LEU A 28 13.20 -34.84 -29.92
CA LEU A 28 12.33 -34.34 -28.84
C LEU A 28 11.04 -35.18 -28.72
N ALA A 29 10.41 -35.48 -29.85
CA ALA A 29 9.18 -36.30 -29.88
C ALA A 29 9.44 -37.70 -29.31
N ARG A 30 10.60 -38.33 -29.65
CA ARG A 30 10.96 -39.65 -29.15
C ARG A 30 11.17 -39.65 -27.63
N VAL A 31 11.85 -38.63 -27.10
CA VAL A 31 12.09 -38.49 -25.65
C VAL A 31 10.78 -38.30 -24.88
N LEU A 32 9.80 -37.59 -25.49
CA LEU A 32 8.50 -37.36 -24.89
C LEU A 32 7.47 -38.47 -25.13
N GLY A 33 7.83 -39.53 -25.87
CA GLY A 33 6.91 -40.60 -26.24
C GLY A 33 5.81 -40.18 -27.23
N LEU A 34 6.08 -39.16 -28.06
CA LEU A 34 5.12 -38.53 -28.96
C LEU A 34 5.49 -38.75 -30.44
N LYS A 35 4.55 -38.43 -31.35
CA LYS A 35 4.82 -38.37 -32.79
C LYS A 35 5.48 -37.02 -33.14
N GLN A 36 6.46 -37.03 -34.06
CA GLN A 36 7.12 -35.83 -34.54
C GLN A 36 6.13 -34.74 -34.98
N GLN A 37 4.98 -35.11 -35.57
CA GLN A 37 3.95 -34.19 -35.99
C GLN A 37 3.39 -33.35 -34.82
N SER A 38 3.35 -33.88 -33.60
CA SER A 38 2.89 -33.14 -32.41
C SER A 38 3.84 -31.97 -32.11
N VAL A 39 5.15 -32.25 -32.07
CA VAL A 39 6.17 -31.22 -31.87
C VAL A 39 6.17 -30.19 -33.00
N SER A 40 6.06 -30.65 -34.25
CA SER A 40 5.97 -29.77 -35.44
C SER A 40 4.74 -28.83 -35.35
N ARG A 41 3.58 -29.30 -34.88
CA ARG A 41 2.38 -28.48 -34.71
C ARG A 41 2.51 -27.47 -33.56
N TRP A 42 3.24 -27.81 -32.50
CA TRP A 42 3.54 -26.88 -31.41
C TRP A 42 4.45 -25.76 -31.86
N GLU A 43 5.53 -26.08 -32.60
CA GLU A 43 6.46 -25.09 -33.14
C GLU A 43 5.90 -24.27 -34.32
N ALA A 44 4.90 -24.80 -35.00
CA ALA A 44 4.12 -24.04 -35.98
C ALA A 44 3.05 -23.12 -35.33
N GLY A 45 2.87 -23.20 -34.01
CA GLY A 45 1.88 -22.42 -33.27
C GLY A 45 0.43 -22.79 -33.57
N THR A 46 0.18 -23.93 -34.22
CA THR A 46 -1.17 -24.39 -34.57
C THR A 46 -1.85 -25.16 -33.44
N HIS A 47 -1.07 -25.81 -32.58
CA HIS A 47 -1.53 -26.57 -31.42
C HIS A 47 -0.62 -26.28 -30.23
N ARG A 48 -1.13 -26.50 -29.02
CA ARG A 48 -0.35 -26.46 -27.77
C ARG A 48 -0.16 -27.86 -27.21
N PRO A 49 0.89 -28.09 -26.40
CA PRO A 49 0.99 -29.28 -25.56
C PRO A 49 -0.22 -29.39 -24.62
N SER A 50 -0.66 -30.59 -24.28
CA SER A 50 -1.64 -30.80 -23.20
C SER A 50 -0.99 -30.52 -21.85
N ILE A 51 -1.79 -30.29 -20.81
CA ILE A 51 -1.30 -30.02 -19.46
C ILE A 51 -0.34 -31.12 -18.99
N ASP A 52 -0.67 -32.39 -19.24
CA ASP A 52 0.17 -33.54 -18.88
C ASP A 52 1.51 -33.58 -19.64
N GLN A 53 1.61 -32.86 -20.74
CA GLN A 53 2.83 -32.80 -21.57
C GLN A 53 3.70 -31.61 -21.21
N MET A 54 3.19 -30.60 -20.49
CA MET A 54 3.93 -29.37 -20.16
C MET A 54 5.13 -29.65 -19.26
N ALA A 55 4.93 -30.35 -18.13
CA ALA A 55 6.00 -30.69 -17.20
C ALA A 55 7.11 -31.56 -17.83
N PRO A 56 6.82 -32.68 -18.55
CA PRO A 56 7.84 -33.43 -19.28
C PRO A 56 8.59 -32.60 -20.33
N LEU A 57 7.88 -31.72 -21.06
CA LEU A 57 8.47 -30.84 -22.07
C LEU A 57 9.42 -29.82 -21.42
N ALA A 58 8.99 -29.19 -20.33
CA ALA A 58 9.80 -28.25 -19.56
C ALA A 58 11.10 -28.90 -19.05
N ASN A 59 11.00 -30.11 -18.47
CA ASN A 59 12.14 -30.85 -17.97
C ASN A 59 13.16 -31.20 -19.07
N VAL A 60 12.69 -31.71 -20.22
CA VAL A 60 13.58 -32.11 -21.34
C VAL A 60 14.27 -30.90 -21.94
N LEU A 61 13.58 -29.78 -22.10
CA LEU A 61 14.11 -28.58 -22.75
C LEU A 61 14.75 -27.60 -21.73
N LYS A 62 14.75 -27.94 -20.43
CA LYS A 62 15.19 -27.05 -19.34
C LYS A 62 14.52 -25.68 -19.41
N LEU A 63 13.22 -25.66 -19.66
CA LEU A 63 12.39 -24.49 -19.70
C LEU A 63 11.65 -24.31 -18.37
N ASP A 64 11.28 -23.08 -18.06
CA ASP A 64 10.38 -22.78 -16.95
C ASP A 64 8.98 -23.33 -17.27
N GLU A 65 8.51 -24.26 -16.45
CA GLU A 65 7.21 -24.93 -16.62
C GLU A 65 6.04 -23.94 -16.48
N SER A 66 6.14 -23.02 -15.50
CA SER A 66 5.13 -22.01 -15.26
C SER A 66 5.01 -21.07 -16.45
N ARG A 67 6.16 -20.69 -17.04
CA ARG A 67 6.19 -19.87 -18.25
C ARG A 67 5.65 -20.62 -19.47
N LEU A 68 5.97 -21.91 -19.61
CA LEU A 68 5.43 -22.74 -20.69
C LEU A 68 3.90 -22.86 -20.59
N MET A 69 3.37 -23.07 -19.37
CA MET A 69 1.94 -23.07 -19.10
C MET A 69 1.29 -21.73 -19.39
N GLN A 70 1.91 -20.63 -18.98
CA GLN A 70 1.42 -19.27 -19.17
C GLN A 70 1.35 -18.90 -20.65
N LEU A 71 2.39 -19.20 -21.43
CA LEU A 71 2.40 -19.01 -22.89
C LEU A 71 1.39 -19.92 -23.60
N GLY A 72 1.14 -21.11 -23.09
CA GLY A 72 0.08 -21.99 -23.57
C GLY A 72 -1.34 -21.44 -23.35
N GLN A 73 -1.50 -20.47 -22.47
CA GLN A 73 -2.77 -19.78 -22.19
C GLN A 73 -2.85 -18.42 -22.92
N ALA A 74 -1.72 -17.72 -23.10
CA ALA A 74 -1.68 -16.31 -23.49
C ALA A 74 -2.07 -16.03 -24.96
N ASP A 75 -1.80 -16.96 -25.89
CA ASP A 75 -2.15 -16.79 -27.31
C ASP A 75 -3.54 -17.36 -27.67
N ALA A 76 -4.25 -17.90 -26.71
CA ALA A 76 -5.65 -18.18 -26.90
C ALA A 76 -6.39 -16.83 -26.94
N ALA A 77 -6.57 -16.25 -28.13
CA ALA A 77 -7.81 -15.50 -28.34
C ALA A 77 -8.93 -16.31 -27.67
N PRO A 78 -9.80 -15.71 -26.84
CA PRO A 78 -10.79 -16.49 -26.16
C PRO A 78 -11.52 -17.32 -27.22
N VAL A 79 -11.22 -18.62 -27.30
CA VAL A 79 -12.23 -19.54 -27.75
C VAL A 79 -13.36 -19.17 -26.82
N LEU A 80 -14.48 -18.74 -27.36
CA LEU A 80 -15.75 -18.63 -26.66
C LEU A 80 -16.02 -19.99 -26.00
N ALA A 81 -15.23 -20.28 -24.96
CA ALA A 81 -15.61 -21.21 -23.94
C ALA A 81 -16.90 -20.61 -23.41
N VAL A 82 -17.97 -21.40 -23.44
CA VAL A 82 -19.22 -21.07 -22.75
C VAL A 82 -18.77 -20.42 -21.44
N ALA A 83 -19.07 -19.13 -21.29
CA ALA A 83 -18.55 -18.36 -20.13
C ALA A 83 -19.00 -19.13 -18.89
N PRO A 84 -18.08 -19.48 -17.98
CA PRO A 84 -18.40 -20.37 -16.87
C PRO A 84 -19.57 -19.79 -16.09
N LEU A 85 -20.53 -20.61 -15.75
CA LEU A 85 -21.61 -20.20 -14.86
C LEU A 85 -21.04 -19.96 -13.47
N LEU A 86 -21.53 -18.92 -12.79
CA LEU A 86 -21.15 -18.67 -11.40
C LEU A 86 -21.55 -19.87 -10.53
N PRO A 87 -20.67 -20.37 -9.66
CA PRO A 87 -20.93 -21.54 -8.83
C PRO A 87 -21.83 -21.19 -7.62
N LEU A 88 -23.03 -20.69 -7.90
CA LEU A 88 -23.97 -20.17 -6.89
C LEU A 88 -24.38 -21.20 -5.83
N SER A 89 -24.30 -22.49 -6.19
CA SER A 89 -24.58 -23.61 -5.28
C SER A 89 -23.52 -23.74 -4.14
N MET A 90 -22.36 -23.12 -4.29
CA MET A 90 -21.31 -23.10 -3.24
C MET A 90 -21.61 -22.07 -2.14
N LEU A 91 -22.48 -21.12 -2.38
CA LEU A 91 -22.88 -20.13 -1.39
C LEU A 91 -23.84 -20.77 -0.37
N ALA A 92 -23.67 -20.45 0.92
CA ALA A 92 -24.69 -20.74 1.91
C ALA A 92 -25.98 -19.95 1.59
N PRO A 93 -27.18 -20.42 1.99
CA PRO A 93 -28.44 -19.74 1.67
C PRO A 93 -28.41 -18.25 1.99
N GLU A 94 -27.95 -17.85 3.18
CA GLU A 94 -27.87 -16.46 3.59
C GLU A 94 -26.85 -15.64 2.76
N MET A 95 -25.79 -16.30 2.28
CA MET A 95 -24.80 -15.66 1.39
C MET A 95 -25.36 -15.51 -0.03
N PHE A 96 -26.20 -16.45 -0.50
CA PHE A 96 -26.88 -16.34 -1.77
C PHE A 96 -27.88 -15.17 -1.76
N GLU A 97 -28.66 -15.02 -0.69
CA GLU A 97 -29.56 -13.87 -0.50
C GLU A 97 -28.80 -12.52 -0.53
N ARG A 98 -27.65 -12.43 0.16
CA ARG A 98 -26.79 -11.24 0.13
C ARG A 98 -26.22 -10.98 -1.27
N PHE A 99 -25.75 -12.01 -1.94
CA PHE A 99 -25.25 -11.91 -3.31
C PHE A 99 -26.34 -11.34 -4.25
N ILE A 100 -27.57 -11.85 -4.16
CA ILE A 100 -28.71 -11.34 -4.95
C ILE A 100 -29.05 -9.90 -4.55
N GLY A 101 -28.95 -9.56 -3.26
CA GLY A 101 -29.13 -8.19 -2.77
C GLY A 101 -28.12 -7.22 -3.38
N ASP A 102 -26.83 -7.56 -3.35
CA ASP A 102 -25.76 -6.73 -3.91
C ASP A 102 -25.90 -6.63 -5.45
N LEU A 103 -26.16 -7.75 -6.13
CA LEU A 103 -26.44 -7.76 -7.56
C LEU A 103 -27.62 -6.84 -7.92
N THR A 104 -28.70 -6.91 -7.14
CA THR A 104 -29.89 -6.08 -7.35
C THR A 104 -29.58 -4.60 -7.15
N SER A 105 -28.79 -4.24 -6.15
CA SER A 105 -28.36 -2.86 -5.93
C SER A 105 -27.52 -2.32 -7.10
N TYR A 106 -26.72 -3.16 -7.74
CA TYR A 106 -25.93 -2.77 -8.91
C TYR A 106 -26.78 -2.67 -10.20
N LEU A 107 -27.80 -3.53 -10.34
CA LEU A 107 -28.69 -3.46 -11.48
C LEU A 107 -29.69 -2.30 -11.39
N TYR A 108 -30.05 -1.89 -10.19
CA TYR A 108 -31.04 -0.84 -9.93
C TYR A 108 -30.47 0.21 -8.93
N PRO A 109 -29.48 1.01 -9.33
CA PRO A 109 -28.74 1.90 -8.41
C PRO A 109 -29.60 3.05 -7.83
N THR A 110 -30.73 3.37 -8.46
CA THR A 110 -31.69 4.40 -7.97
C THR A 110 -32.64 3.88 -6.90
N ARG A 111 -32.65 2.54 -6.66
CA ARG A 111 -33.56 1.89 -5.72
C ARG A 111 -32.87 1.54 -4.40
N ASN A 112 -33.60 1.71 -3.32
CA ASN A 112 -33.17 1.25 -1.99
C ASN A 112 -33.37 -0.26 -1.88
N THR A 113 -32.27 -1.02 -2.00
CA THR A 113 -32.29 -2.48 -1.91
C THR A 113 -32.03 -2.91 -0.47
N ARG A 114 -32.88 -3.81 0.07
CA ARG A 114 -32.78 -4.37 1.42
C ARG A 114 -32.85 -5.88 1.37
N VAL A 115 -31.84 -6.55 1.92
CA VAL A 115 -31.87 -7.99 2.20
C VAL A 115 -32.59 -8.17 3.54
N ARG A 116 -33.61 -9.02 3.58
CA ARG A 116 -34.44 -9.27 4.77
C ARG A 116 -34.02 -10.50 5.57
N GLY A 117 -32.86 -11.07 5.29
CA GLY A 117 -32.37 -12.31 5.91
C GLY A 117 -32.10 -12.17 7.42
N GLY A 118 -32.94 -12.80 8.23
CA GLY A 118 -32.76 -13.03 9.65
C GLY A 118 -33.66 -14.18 10.09
N ARG A 119 -33.11 -15.27 10.67
CA ARG A 119 -33.89 -16.41 11.19
C ARG A 119 -34.94 -15.92 12.20
N GLY A 120 -36.22 -16.14 11.90
CA GLY A 120 -37.32 -15.96 12.84
C GLY A 120 -38.17 -14.70 12.67
N HIS A 121 -37.95 -13.87 11.64
CA HIS A 121 -38.84 -12.75 11.31
C HIS A 121 -39.75 -13.09 10.12
N ASP A 122 -41.03 -12.75 10.23
CA ASP A 122 -41.99 -12.84 9.11
C ASP A 122 -41.57 -11.84 8.02
N GLN A 123 -41.13 -12.38 6.87
CA GLN A 123 -40.55 -11.62 5.76
C GLN A 123 -41.58 -11.32 4.66
N GLY A 124 -42.85 -11.77 4.83
CA GLY A 124 -43.89 -11.64 3.82
C GLY A 124 -43.55 -12.38 2.51
N GLY A 125 -42.64 -13.39 2.60
CA GLY A 125 -42.22 -14.24 1.48
C GLY A 125 -41.09 -13.69 0.60
N TRP A 126 -40.56 -12.47 0.85
CA TRP A 126 -39.49 -11.85 0.06
C TRP A 126 -38.15 -11.80 0.81
N ASP A 127 -37.10 -12.34 0.20
CA ASP A 127 -35.74 -12.33 0.77
C ASP A 127 -35.01 -11.03 0.45
N VAL A 128 -35.28 -10.41 -0.72
CA VAL A 128 -34.74 -9.11 -1.14
C VAL A 128 -35.87 -8.21 -1.63
N LEU A 129 -35.85 -6.94 -1.23
CA LEU A 129 -36.74 -5.89 -1.72
C LEU A 129 -35.95 -4.72 -2.27
N ALA A 130 -36.28 -4.28 -3.48
CA ALA A 130 -35.76 -3.06 -4.08
C ALA A 130 -36.90 -2.06 -4.31
N ILE A 131 -36.88 -0.95 -3.59
CA ILE A 131 -37.96 0.05 -3.55
C ILE A 131 -37.44 1.37 -4.09
N GLY A 132 -38.13 1.92 -5.10
CA GLY A 132 -37.80 3.20 -5.71
C GLY A 132 -38.50 3.38 -7.05
N ASP A 133 -38.43 4.57 -7.63
CA ASP A 133 -39.01 4.92 -8.93
C ASP A 133 -40.50 4.60 -9.07
N GLY A 134 -41.25 4.62 -7.94
CA GLY A 134 -42.69 4.28 -7.92
C GLY A 134 -43.01 2.81 -8.05
N GLU A 135 -42.01 1.91 -8.03
CA GLU A 135 -42.14 0.48 -8.18
C GLU A 135 -41.40 -0.28 -7.08
N THR A 136 -41.94 -1.40 -6.64
CA THR A 136 -41.34 -2.33 -5.68
C THR A 136 -41.05 -3.65 -6.36
N ILE A 137 -39.80 -4.07 -6.34
CA ILE A 137 -39.37 -5.39 -6.83
C ILE A 137 -39.14 -6.30 -5.61
N GLY A 138 -39.84 -7.45 -5.62
CA GLY A 138 -39.63 -8.53 -4.63
C GLY A 138 -38.90 -9.69 -5.25
N ILE A 139 -37.85 -10.15 -4.58
CA ILE A 139 -37.05 -11.31 -5.03
C ILE A 139 -37.09 -12.37 -3.96
N GLN A 140 -37.49 -13.58 -4.34
CA GLN A 140 -37.40 -14.76 -3.52
C GLN A 140 -36.19 -15.60 -3.96
N CYS A 141 -35.29 -15.89 -3.01
CA CYS A 141 -34.03 -16.61 -3.26
C CYS A 141 -34.19 -18.08 -2.87
N LYS A 142 -33.78 -19.00 -3.76
CA LYS A 142 -33.81 -20.45 -3.51
C LYS A 142 -32.46 -21.07 -3.84
N GLN A 143 -31.69 -21.35 -2.79
CA GLN A 143 -30.44 -22.10 -2.84
C GLN A 143 -30.75 -23.55 -2.46
N VAL A 144 -31.11 -24.39 -3.45
CA VAL A 144 -31.58 -25.78 -3.27
C VAL A 144 -31.04 -26.71 -4.35
N GLU A 145 -30.86 -27.98 -4.02
CA GLU A 145 -30.38 -28.97 -4.97
C GLU A 145 -31.44 -29.34 -6.05
N ARG A 146 -32.71 -29.25 -5.72
CA ARG A 146 -33.83 -29.56 -6.63
C ARG A 146 -34.91 -28.50 -6.48
N PHE A 147 -35.38 -28.01 -7.61
CA PHE A 147 -36.50 -27.06 -7.66
C PHE A 147 -37.30 -27.35 -8.95
N GLY A 148 -38.52 -27.80 -8.79
CA GLY A 148 -39.39 -28.15 -9.89
C GLY A 148 -40.73 -27.40 -9.85
N PRO A 149 -41.72 -27.72 -10.74
CA PRO A 149 -42.99 -27.01 -10.81
C PRO A 149 -43.83 -27.07 -9.52
N ALA A 150 -43.65 -28.12 -8.70
CA ALA A 150 -44.35 -28.23 -7.42
C ALA A 150 -43.77 -27.25 -6.37
N GLU A 151 -42.42 -27.09 -6.34
CA GLU A 151 -41.73 -26.14 -5.50
C GLU A 151 -42.03 -24.71 -5.95
N ALA A 152 -42.11 -24.46 -7.27
CA ALA A 152 -42.50 -23.17 -7.85
C ALA A 152 -43.88 -22.74 -7.37
N ARG A 153 -44.87 -23.59 -7.43
CA ARG A 153 -46.24 -23.31 -6.93
C ARG A 153 -46.25 -23.03 -5.42
N ARG A 154 -45.42 -23.72 -4.61
CA ARG A 154 -45.29 -23.44 -3.18
C ARG A 154 -44.60 -22.10 -2.92
N ALA A 155 -43.62 -21.76 -3.70
CA ALA A 155 -42.95 -20.47 -3.62
C ALA A 155 -43.89 -19.30 -3.88
N ILE A 156 -44.72 -19.41 -4.94
CA ILE A 156 -45.74 -18.41 -5.27
C ILE A 156 -46.78 -18.27 -4.15
N ALA A 157 -47.27 -19.42 -3.65
CA ALA A 157 -48.27 -19.43 -2.57
C ALA A 157 -47.75 -18.95 -1.21
N GLY A 158 -46.44 -18.93 -1.00
CA GLY A 158 -45.80 -18.50 0.25
C GLY A 158 -45.50 -17.01 0.32
N VAL A 159 -46.03 -16.20 -0.60
CA VAL A 159 -45.82 -14.75 -0.63
C VAL A 159 -47.11 -14.03 -0.20
N ASP A 160 -47.05 -13.32 0.92
CA ASP A 160 -48.20 -12.60 1.49
C ASP A 160 -48.18 -11.09 1.18
N ARG A 161 -47.02 -10.56 0.78
CA ARG A 161 -46.86 -9.12 0.51
C ARG A 161 -46.88 -8.81 -0.99
N PRO A 162 -47.82 -7.99 -1.48
CA PRO A 162 -47.85 -7.62 -2.87
C PRO A 162 -46.65 -6.73 -3.25
N VAL A 163 -46.11 -6.94 -4.44
CA VAL A 163 -45.06 -6.14 -5.09
C VAL A 163 -45.44 -5.93 -6.55
N ASP A 164 -44.82 -4.93 -7.19
CA ASP A 164 -45.11 -4.63 -8.60
C ASP A 164 -44.44 -5.64 -9.55
N ARG A 165 -43.23 -6.11 -9.17
CA ARG A 165 -42.51 -7.16 -9.92
C ARG A 165 -42.02 -8.25 -8.96
N SER A 166 -42.33 -9.47 -9.33
CA SER A 166 -42.00 -10.70 -8.60
C SER A 166 -40.89 -11.46 -9.32
N ILE A 167 -39.81 -11.75 -8.63
CA ILE A 167 -38.65 -12.44 -9.20
C ILE A 167 -38.33 -13.66 -8.33
N LEU A 168 -38.10 -14.82 -8.99
CA LEU A 168 -37.49 -15.99 -8.37
C LEU A 168 -36.01 -16.07 -8.75
N ALA A 169 -35.11 -15.98 -7.78
CA ALA A 169 -33.68 -16.20 -7.98
C ALA A 169 -33.30 -17.64 -7.58
N LEU A 170 -32.72 -18.40 -8.51
CA LEU A 170 -32.31 -19.79 -8.31
C LEU A 170 -30.78 -19.93 -8.40
N SER A 171 -30.20 -20.68 -7.48
CA SER A 171 -28.76 -21.00 -7.50
C SER A 171 -28.34 -22.01 -8.56
N ARG A 172 -29.26 -22.47 -9.38
CA ARG A 172 -29.12 -23.49 -10.43
C ARG A 172 -29.90 -23.09 -11.68
N VAL A 173 -29.64 -23.79 -12.78
CA VAL A 173 -30.43 -23.64 -14.03
C VAL A 173 -31.84 -24.19 -13.82
N ALA A 174 -32.85 -23.43 -14.18
CA ALA A 174 -34.25 -23.83 -14.11
C ALA A 174 -34.58 -24.83 -15.20
N SER A 175 -35.48 -25.80 -14.88
CA SER A 175 -36.08 -26.62 -15.97
C SER A 175 -37.11 -25.80 -16.74
N PRO A 176 -37.32 -26.08 -18.06
CA PRO A 176 -38.33 -25.36 -18.84
C PRO A 176 -39.70 -25.37 -18.15
N ALA A 177 -40.13 -26.53 -17.65
CA ALA A 177 -41.42 -26.65 -16.94
C ALA A 177 -41.50 -25.82 -15.66
N THR A 178 -40.37 -25.51 -15.01
CA THR A 178 -40.31 -24.63 -13.84
C THR A 178 -40.41 -23.17 -14.27
N ALA A 179 -39.68 -22.77 -15.30
CA ALA A 179 -39.74 -21.44 -15.87
C ALA A 179 -41.17 -21.12 -16.37
N ASP A 180 -41.76 -22.00 -17.17
CA ASP A 180 -43.15 -21.87 -17.67
C ASP A 180 -44.17 -21.71 -16.52
N ALA A 181 -44.01 -22.46 -15.43
CA ALA A 181 -44.90 -22.36 -14.26
C ALA A 181 -44.79 -21.03 -13.51
N MET A 182 -43.61 -20.44 -13.46
CA MET A 182 -43.38 -19.12 -12.84
C MET A 182 -43.85 -17.98 -13.73
N GLU A 183 -43.54 -18.03 -15.03
CA GLU A 183 -43.98 -17.06 -16.03
C GLU A 183 -45.51 -17.01 -16.14
N ALA A 184 -46.18 -18.20 -16.14
CA ALA A 184 -47.63 -18.27 -16.14
C ALA A 184 -48.29 -17.61 -14.90
N ALA A 185 -47.56 -17.47 -13.80
CA ALA A 185 -47.96 -16.74 -12.60
C ALA A 185 -47.52 -15.26 -12.58
N GLY A 186 -46.90 -14.77 -13.66
CA GLY A 186 -46.42 -13.39 -13.76
C GLY A 186 -45.11 -13.13 -13.04
N TRP A 187 -44.33 -14.17 -12.74
CA TRP A 187 -43.03 -14.08 -12.11
C TRP A 187 -41.90 -14.14 -13.13
N GLU A 188 -40.89 -13.30 -12.94
CA GLU A 188 -39.60 -13.45 -13.64
C GLU A 188 -38.75 -14.52 -12.97
N VAL A 189 -37.96 -15.27 -13.75
CA VAL A 189 -37.00 -16.25 -13.22
C VAL A 189 -35.59 -15.75 -13.53
N TRP A 190 -34.80 -15.62 -12.50
CA TRP A 190 -33.33 -15.40 -12.56
C TRP A 190 -32.67 -16.71 -12.14
N ASP A 191 -32.45 -17.59 -13.08
CA ASP A 191 -31.73 -18.83 -12.83
C ASP A 191 -30.19 -18.61 -12.85
N GLN A 192 -29.43 -19.67 -12.64
CA GLN A 192 -27.96 -19.59 -12.59
C GLN A 192 -27.38 -18.99 -13.89
N ASP A 193 -27.93 -19.27 -15.06
CA ASP A 193 -27.48 -18.71 -16.33
C ASP A 193 -27.84 -17.22 -16.45
N ASP A 194 -29.05 -16.85 -16.08
CA ASP A 194 -29.52 -15.46 -16.09
C ASP A 194 -28.73 -14.61 -15.12
N ILE A 195 -28.51 -15.09 -13.90
CA ILE A 195 -27.70 -14.41 -12.89
C ILE A 195 -26.24 -14.22 -13.38
N SER A 196 -25.65 -15.27 -13.95
CA SER A 196 -24.30 -15.20 -14.51
C SER A 196 -24.22 -14.23 -15.67
N ARG A 197 -25.25 -14.15 -16.51
CA ARG A 197 -25.34 -13.20 -17.63
C ARG A 197 -25.52 -11.77 -17.13
N LYS A 198 -26.35 -11.54 -16.10
CA LYS A 198 -26.54 -10.23 -15.47
C LYS A 198 -25.22 -9.72 -14.84
N VAL A 199 -24.48 -10.58 -14.14
CA VAL A 199 -23.15 -10.22 -13.60
C VAL A 199 -22.18 -9.85 -14.72
N ARG A 200 -22.13 -10.61 -15.81
CA ARG A 200 -21.29 -10.28 -16.97
C ARG A 200 -21.67 -8.97 -17.66
N GLY A 201 -22.94 -8.58 -17.56
CA GLY A 201 -23.44 -7.30 -18.10
C GLY A 201 -23.12 -6.08 -17.25
N LEU A 202 -22.65 -6.27 -16.01
CA LEU A 202 -22.24 -5.15 -15.15
C LEU A 202 -20.91 -4.53 -15.63
N PRO A 203 -20.63 -3.26 -15.27
CA PRO A 203 -19.30 -2.70 -15.38
C PRO A 203 -18.25 -3.60 -14.72
N GLY A 204 -17.05 -3.69 -15.32
CA GLY A 204 -16.00 -4.62 -14.90
C GLY A 204 -15.65 -4.53 -13.41
N GLU A 205 -15.66 -3.34 -12.85
CA GLU A 205 -15.38 -3.09 -11.44
C GLU A 205 -16.44 -3.71 -10.51
N LEU A 206 -17.70 -3.64 -10.89
CA LEU A 206 -18.81 -4.25 -10.11
C LEU A 206 -18.81 -5.78 -10.22
N GLN A 207 -18.41 -6.32 -11.38
CA GLN A 207 -18.19 -7.76 -11.54
C GLN A 207 -17.08 -8.23 -10.59
N ASP A 208 -15.96 -7.52 -10.57
CA ASP A 208 -14.82 -7.81 -9.71
C ASP A 208 -15.22 -7.83 -8.23
N ASN A 209 -15.97 -6.80 -7.80
CA ASN A 209 -16.44 -6.71 -6.41
C ASN A 209 -17.32 -7.90 -6.01
N LEU A 210 -18.30 -8.29 -6.85
CA LEU A 210 -19.16 -9.45 -6.56
C LEU A 210 -18.35 -10.73 -6.45
N VAL A 211 -17.43 -10.97 -7.40
CA VAL A 211 -16.63 -12.19 -7.41
C VAL A 211 -15.67 -12.24 -6.22
N ASP A 212 -15.03 -11.13 -5.87
CA ASP A 212 -14.09 -11.09 -4.75
C ASP A 212 -14.76 -11.27 -3.38
N ILE A 213 -15.98 -10.76 -3.23
CA ILE A 213 -16.73 -10.90 -1.97
C ILE A 213 -17.24 -12.33 -1.79
N PHE A 214 -17.85 -12.91 -2.84
CA PHE A 214 -18.59 -14.15 -2.73
C PHE A 214 -17.84 -15.39 -3.24
N PHE A 215 -16.86 -15.21 -4.14
CA PHE A 215 -16.10 -16.30 -4.78
C PHE A 215 -14.59 -16.01 -4.73
N ARG A 216 -14.07 -15.81 -3.54
CA ARG A 216 -12.66 -15.45 -3.31
C ARG A 216 -11.69 -16.37 -4.06
N GLY A 217 -10.71 -15.77 -4.74
CA GLY A 217 -9.69 -16.50 -5.48
C GLY A 217 -10.16 -17.11 -6.81
N GLN A 218 -11.43 -16.94 -7.21
CA GLN A 218 -11.98 -17.53 -8.46
C GLN A 218 -12.13 -16.53 -9.60
N ARG A 219 -11.62 -15.29 -9.46
CA ARG A 219 -11.81 -14.23 -10.46
C ARG A 219 -11.31 -14.64 -11.85
N LEU A 220 -10.10 -15.22 -11.93
CA LEU A 220 -9.55 -15.67 -13.22
C LEU A 220 -10.44 -16.71 -13.91
N VAL A 221 -10.95 -17.67 -13.14
CA VAL A 221 -11.81 -18.74 -13.67
C VAL A 221 -13.17 -18.19 -14.08
N LEU A 222 -13.79 -17.34 -13.26
CA LEU A 222 -15.16 -16.85 -13.46
C LEU A 222 -15.27 -15.68 -14.41
N LEU A 223 -14.28 -14.78 -14.41
CA LEU A 223 -14.28 -13.56 -15.22
C LEU A 223 -13.25 -13.57 -16.34
N GLY A 224 -12.38 -14.60 -16.42
CA GLY A 224 -11.31 -14.67 -17.42
C GLY A 224 -10.24 -13.59 -17.27
N ARG A 225 -10.19 -12.93 -16.13
CA ARG A 225 -9.25 -11.84 -15.82
C ARG A 225 -8.28 -12.27 -14.73
N ASP A 226 -7.00 -11.92 -14.92
CA ASP A 226 -5.97 -12.10 -13.91
C ASP A 226 -6.29 -11.24 -12.69
N ASN A 227 -6.23 -11.83 -11.50
CA ASN A 227 -6.34 -11.10 -10.24
C ASN A 227 -5.08 -11.32 -9.42
N PRO A 228 -4.07 -10.46 -9.57
CA PRO A 228 -2.86 -10.52 -8.76
C PRO A 228 -3.07 -10.10 -7.29
N GLY A 229 -4.29 -10.09 -6.79
CA GLY A 229 -4.61 -9.56 -5.46
C GLY A 229 -4.41 -8.04 -5.41
N PRO A 230 -3.60 -7.51 -4.45
CA PRO A 230 -3.30 -6.08 -4.35
C PRO A 230 -2.39 -5.57 -5.50
N TRP A 231 -1.95 -6.46 -6.40
CA TRP A 231 -0.99 -6.16 -7.45
C TRP A 231 -1.68 -5.87 -8.78
N VAL A 232 -1.43 -4.68 -9.33
CA VAL A 232 -2.04 -4.20 -10.57
C VAL A 232 -1.00 -3.97 -11.66
N LYS A 233 -1.40 -3.96 -12.92
CA LYS A 233 -0.54 -3.58 -14.05
C LYS A 233 -0.28 -2.08 -14.05
N ALA A 234 0.81 -1.65 -14.71
CA ALA A 234 1.19 -0.24 -14.82
C ALA A 234 0.10 0.64 -15.43
N ASP A 235 -0.53 0.19 -16.50
CA ASP A 235 -1.63 0.90 -17.16
C ASP A 235 -2.79 1.16 -16.21
N ARG A 236 -3.18 0.18 -15.41
CA ARG A 236 -4.23 0.33 -14.41
C ARG A 236 -3.80 1.21 -13.23
N PHE A 237 -2.53 1.13 -12.82
CA PHE A 237 -2.00 1.96 -11.74
C PHE A 237 -1.99 3.43 -12.11
N PHE A 238 -1.55 3.75 -13.34
CA PHE A 238 -1.45 5.13 -13.83
C PHE A 238 -2.72 5.66 -14.50
N ALA A 239 -3.73 4.83 -14.77
CA ALA A 239 -4.97 5.24 -15.44
C ALA A 239 -5.65 6.49 -14.85
N PRO A 240 -5.68 6.70 -13.52
CA PRO A 240 -6.24 7.93 -12.94
C PRO A 240 -5.45 9.19 -13.30
N PHE A 241 -4.17 9.06 -13.66
CA PHE A 241 -3.26 10.14 -13.99
C PHE A 241 -3.14 10.37 -15.51
N ASP A 242 -3.65 9.44 -16.33
CA ASP A 242 -3.53 9.48 -17.78
C ASP A 242 -4.75 10.11 -18.46
N GLN A 243 -5.78 10.53 -17.69
CA GLN A 243 -6.93 11.24 -18.21
C GLN A 243 -6.52 12.67 -18.61
N ASP A 244 -6.81 13.07 -19.84
CA ASP A 244 -6.41 14.38 -20.39
C ASP A 244 -6.98 15.57 -19.60
N ASP A 245 -8.14 15.41 -18.96
CA ASP A 245 -8.78 16.41 -18.11
C ASP A 245 -8.32 16.34 -16.64
N SER A 246 -7.46 15.39 -16.27
CA SER A 246 -6.96 15.33 -14.90
C SER A 246 -6.10 16.56 -14.61
N ALA A 247 -6.24 17.10 -13.40
CA ALA A 247 -5.43 18.22 -12.93
C ALA A 247 -3.92 17.88 -12.95
N PHE A 248 -3.59 16.57 -12.93
CA PHE A 248 -2.25 16.03 -12.83
C PHE A 248 -2.12 14.80 -13.73
N THR A 249 -1.67 15.02 -14.95
CA THR A 249 -1.33 13.90 -15.83
C THR A 249 0.13 13.51 -15.65
N HIS A 250 0.43 12.22 -15.67
CA HIS A 250 1.81 11.72 -15.75
C HIS A 250 2.31 11.55 -17.20
N ASN A 251 1.62 12.18 -18.17
CA ASN A 251 1.99 12.15 -19.60
C ASN A 251 2.95 13.30 -20.01
N TRP A 252 3.65 13.90 -19.04
CA TRP A 252 4.71 14.87 -19.29
C TRP A 252 5.98 14.18 -19.73
N GLU A 253 6.78 14.84 -20.59
CA GLU A 253 8.16 14.40 -20.79
C GLU A 253 8.95 14.51 -19.48
N LEU A 254 9.86 13.55 -19.26
CA LEU A 254 10.76 13.58 -18.13
C LEU A 254 11.88 14.58 -18.43
N VAL A 255 11.88 15.71 -17.72
CA VAL A 255 12.83 16.81 -17.95
C VAL A 255 13.82 16.88 -16.80
N GLY A 256 15.13 16.90 -17.12
CA GLY A 256 16.22 17.13 -16.16
C GLY A 256 16.42 16.01 -15.14
N ARG A 257 16.00 14.79 -15.46
CA ARG A 257 16.13 13.57 -14.63
C ARG A 257 16.82 12.43 -15.39
N GLU A 258 17.56 12.75 -16.45
CA GLU A 258 18.18 11.76 -17.32
C GLU A 258 19.17 10.90 -16.53
N SER A 259 20.02 11.52 -15.70
CA SER A 259 20.99 10.82 -14.85
C SER A 259 20.32 9.96 -13.77
N ASP A 260 19.23 10.46 -13.16
CA ASP A 260 18.44 9.69 -12.19
C ASP A 260 17.80 8.46 -12.86
N LEU A 261 17.34 8.62 -14.10
CA LEU A 261 16.75 7.54 -14.89
C LEU A 261 17.78 6.50 -15.31
N GLU A 262 18.98 6.92 -15.69
CA GLU A 262 20.10 6.00 -15.98
C GLU A 262 20.49 5.20 -14.75
N THR A 263 20.56 5.84 -13.57
CA THR A 263 20.84 5.19 -12.30
C THR A 263 19.73 4.19 -11.92
N LEU A 264 18.46 4.56 -12.16
CA LEU A 264 17.33 3.67 -11.94
C LEU A 264 17.40 2.44 -12.83
N ASN A 265 17.63 2.62 -14.12
CA ASN A 265 17.75 1.51 -15.06
C ASN A 265 18.93 0.59 -14.70
N ALA A 266 20.10 1.17 -14.40
CA ALA A 266 21.25 0.39 -13.94
C ALA A 266 20.98 -0.36 -12.62
N GLY A 267 20.23 0.24 -11.71
CA GLY A 267 19.82 -0.39 -10.47
C GLY A 267 18.84 -1.57 -10.68
N LEU A 268 17.90 -1.42 -11.62
CA LEU A 268 16.96 -2.49 -11.96
C LEU A 268 17.63 -3.66 -12.69
N GLU A 269 18.70 -3.41 -13.43
CA GLU A 269 19.51 -4.44 -14.10
C GLU A 269 20.57 -5.07 -13.18
N GLY A 270 20.93 -4.40 -12.09
CA GLY A 270 21.99 -4.79 -11.18
C GLY A 270 21.69 -6.05 -10.36
N GLU A 271 22.65 -6.45 -9.53
CA GLU A 271 22.54 -7.64 -8.67
C GLU A 271 21.65 -7.40 -7.44
N GLN A 272 21.51 -6.15 -7.01
CA GLN A 272 20.74 -5.82 -5.81
C GLN A 272 19.24 -6.01 -6.04
N PRO A 273 18.54 -6.72 -5.13
CA PRO A 273 17.12 -6.99 -5.34
C PRO A 273 16.20 -5.79 -5.07
N VAL A 274 16.71 -4.72 -4.44
CA VAL A 274 15.92 -3.56 -4.03
C VAL A 274 16.52 -2.26 -4.53
N VAL A 275 15.67 -1.43 -5.14
CA VAL A 275 15.96 -0.05 -5.54
C VAL A 275 15.02 0.88 -4.78
N ILE A 276 15.56 1.96 -4.22
CA ILE A 276 14.81 2.98 -3.49
C ILE A 276 14.94 4.31 -4.23
N VAL A 277 13.82 4.89 -4.62
CA VAL A 277 13.74 6.26 -5.12
C VAL A 277 13.16 7.15 -4.04
N SER A 278 13.95 8.05 -3.51
CA SER A 278 13.52 8.98 -2.47
C SER A 278 13.42 10.41 -2.97
N GLY A 279 12.60 11.20 -2.32
CA GLY A 279 12.44 12.62 -2.64
C GLY A 279 11.21 13.23 -1.99
N ALA A 280 11.23 14.54 -1.83
CA ALA A 280 10.09 15.28 -1.28
C ALA A 280 8.84 15.12 -2.16
N GLY A 281 7.68 15.55 -1.64
CA GLY A 281 6.43 15.58 -2.41
C GLY A 281 6.58 16.48 -3.64
N GLY A 282 6.08 16.04 -4.79
CA GLY A 282 6.12 16.82 -6.02
C GLY A 282 7.44 16.79 -6.80
N MET A 283 8.47 16.07 -6.32
CA MET A 283 9.79 16.01 -6.97
C MET A 283 9.86 15.10 -8.22
N GLY A 284 8.76 14.46 -8.60
CA GLY A 284 8.67 13.65 -9.81
C GLY A 284 9.02 12.18 -9.63
N LYS A 285 9.00 11.60 -8.42
CA LYS A 285 9.27 10.18 -8.15
C LYS A 285 8.43 9.24 -9.02
N SER A 286 7.11 9.37 -8.96
CA SER A 286 6.18 8.51 -9.70
C SER A 286 6.37 8.64 -11.22
N ARG A 287 6.73 9.83 -11.72
CA ARG A 287 7.04 10.04 -13.14
C ARG A 287 8.34 9.35 -13.56
N LEU A 288 9.39 9.46 -12.74
CA LEU A 288 10.66 8.74 -12.96
C LEU A 288 10.43 7.23 -12.99
N ILE A 289 9.69 6.71 -12.00
CA ILE A 289 9.34 5.30 -11.88
C ILE A 289 8.55 4.83 -13.12
N LYS A 290 7.52 5.58 -13.55
CA LYS A 290 6.75 5.24 -14.75
C LYS A 290 7.68 5.03 -15.94
N THR A 291 8.55 6.02 -16.22
CA THR A 291 9.48 5.95 -17.37
C THR A 291 10.50 4.83 -17.24
N GLY A 292 11.09 4.63 -16.05
CA GLY A 292 12.07 3.55 -15.83
C GLY A 292 11.44 2.18 -15.95
N VAL A 293 10.26 1.98 -15.37
CA VAL A 293 9.54 0.70 -15.45
C VAL A 293 9.07 0.40 -16.88
N GLU A 294 8.60 1.38 -17.64
CA GLU A 294 8.25 1.21 -19.05
C GLU A 294 9.46 0.76 -19.88
N ARG A 295 10.64 1.37 -19.67
CA ARG A 295 11.88 0.95 -20.32
C ARG A 295 12.32 -0.45 -19.92
N TYR A 296 12.27 -0.74 -18.62
CA TYR A 296 12.60 -2.06 -18.08
C TYR A 296 11.68 -3.15 -18.62
N ALA A 297 10.36 -2.92 -18.65
CA ALA A 297 9.39 -3.86 -19.19
C ALA A 297 9.57 -4.11 -20.69
N ALA A 298 9.94 -3.08 -21.45
CA ALA A 298 10.24 -3.21 -22.88
C ALA A 298 11.51 -4.05 -23.14
N ALA A 299 12.54 -3.91 -22.28
CA ALA A 299 13.76 -4.71 -22.36
C ALA A 299 13.57 -6.15 -21.86
N HIS A 300 12.64 -6.36 -20.90
CA HIS A 300 12.40 -7.65 -20.26
C HIS A 300 10.93 -8.10 -20.40
N PRO A 301 10.47 -8.43 -21.62
CA PRO A 301 9.05 -8.76 -21.85
C PRO A 301 8.59 -10.05 -21.15
N ALA A 302 9.52 -10.86 -20.64
CA ALA A 302 9.22 -12.06 -19.87
C ALA A 302 9.05 -11.80 -18.37
N THR A 303 9.45 -10.63 -17.87
CA THR A 303 9.36 -10.27 -16.46
C THR A 303 7.96 -9.76 -16.12
N LEU A 304 7.39 -10.29 -15.04
CA LEU A 304 6.11 -9.84 -14.52
C LEU A 304 6.27 -8.52 -13.78
N VAL A 305 5.79 -7.41 -14.35
CA VAL A 305 5.81 -6.11 -13.69
C VAL A 305 4.48 -5.83 -13.03
N ARG A 306 4.49 -5.54 -11.71
CA ARG A 306 3.28 -5.23 -10.95
C ARG A 306 3.52 -4.07 -9.98
N PHE A 307 2.50 -3.23 -9.87
CA PHE A 307 2.43 -2.13 -8.90
C PHE A 307 1.54 -2.53 -7.73
N LEU A 308 1.95 -2.22 -6.52
CA LEU A 308 1.07 -2.34 -5.37
C LEU A 308 -0.04 -1.28 -5.50
N SER A 309 -1.28 -1.73 -5.44
CA SER A 309 -2.43 -0.83 -5.50
C SER A 309 -2.32 0.24 -4.39
N PRO A 310 -2.62 1.52 -4.68
CA PRO A 310 -2.55 2.60 -3.68
C PRO A 310 -3.42 2.35 -2.44
N VAL A 311 -4.40 1.48 -2.57
CA VAL A 311 -5.48 1.23 -1.59
C VAL A 311 -5.36 -0.12 -0.88
N SER A 312 -4.28 -0.85 -1.11
CA SER A 312 -4.09 -2.19 -0.55
C SER A 312 -2.71 -2.32 0.04
N ASP A 313 -2.60 -3.07 1.12
CA ASP A 313 -1.32 -3.53 1.62
C ASP A 313 -0.99 -4.91 1.03
N PRO A 314 0.29 -5.30 0.92
CA PRO A 314 0.66 -6.63 0.48
C PRO A 314 0.17 -7.67 1.49
N ASP A 315 -0.37 -8.77 0.99
CA ASP A 315 -0.79 -9.93 1.77
C ASP A 315 -0.18 -11.22 1.21
N HIS A 316 -0.18 -12.28 1.99
CA HIS A 316 0.41 -13.57 1.62
C HIS A 316 -0.26 -14.15 0.38
N GLU A 317 -1.60 -14.09 0.30
CA GLU A 317 -2.36 -14.65 -0.81
C GLU A 317 -2.04 -13.94 -2.14
N GLY A 318 -1.96 -12.61 -2.12
CA GLY A 318 -1.59 -11.81 -3.28
C GLY A 318 -0.14 -12.02 -3.73
N LEU A 319 0.78 -12.30 -2.81
CA LEU A 319 2.17 -12.61 -3.13
C LEU A 319 2.31 -14.03 -3.72
N GLU A 320 1.61 -15.02 -3.17
CA GLU A 320 1.58 -16.38 -3.71
C GLU A 320 0.96 -16.40 -5.13
N ALA A 321 -0.07 -15.60 -5.37
CA ALA A 321 -0.72 -15.49 -6.68
C ALA A 321 0.20 -14.94 -7.79
N LEU A 322 1.32 -14.29 -7.45
CA LEU A 322 2.32 -13.83 -8.43
C LEU A 322 3.15 -14.97 -9.04
N GLY A 323 3.07 -16.17 -8.49
CA GLY A 323 3.78 -17.35 -9.00
C GLY A 323 5.31 -17.26 -8.88
N THR A 324 6.02 -18.14 -9.61
CA THR A 324 7.49 -18.31 -9.52
C THR A 324 8.28 -17.67 -10.66
N CYS A 325 7.63 -16.92 -11.56
CA CYS A 325 8.31 -16.21 -12.64
C CYS A 325 9.17 -15.05 -12.11
N GLU A 326 10.11 -14.58 -12.94
CA GLU A 326 10.82 -13.32 -12.65
C GLU A 326 9.84 -12.15 -12.56
N LYS A 327 10.01 -11.29 -11.57
CA LYS A 327 9.08 -10.20 -11.33
C LYS A 327 9.74 -8.95 -10.78
N LEU A 328 9.19 -7.81 -11.20
CA LEU A 328 9.47 -6.49 -10.63
C LEU A 328 8.22 -6.00 -9.91
N LEU A 329 8.32 -5.85 -8.60
CA LEU A 329 7.27 -5.33 -7.73
C LEU A 329 7.56 -3.86 -7.43
N VAL A 330 6.58 -3.00 -7.69
CA VAL A 330 6.73 -1.55 -7.53
C VAL A 330 5.78 -1.07 -6.46
N VAL A 331 6.31 -0.35 -5.48
CA VAL A 331 5.53 0.27 -4.39
C VAL A 331 5.77 1.77 -4.43
N ASP A 332 4.79 2.51 -4.91
CA ASP A 332 4.77 3.96 -4.76
C ASP A 332 4.29 4.32 -3.35
N ASP A 333 4.85 5.38 -2.77
CA ASP A 333 4.58 5.80 -1.39
C ASP A 333 4.80 4.69 -0.33
N ALA A 334 5.93 3.99 -0.40
CA ALA A 334 6.30 2.92 0.53
C ALA A 334 6.30 3.36 2.01
N HIS A 335 6.47 4.66 2.28
CA HIS A 335 6.42 5.24 3.61
C HIS A 335 5.04 5.13 4.29
N ASP A 336 3.97 4.95 3.52
CA ASP A 336 2.59 4.85 4.01
C ASP A 336 2.10 3.38 4.07
N ARG A 337 3.02 2.38 3.95
CA ARG A 337 2.66 0.95 3.90
C ARG A 337 3.02 0.21 5.17
N ASP A 338 2.03 -0.45 5.77
CA ASP A 338 2.22 -1.27 6.97
C ASP A 338 2.76 -2.67 6.64
N GLY A 339 2.37 -3.22 5.49
CA GLY A 339 2.78 -4.56 5.04
C GLY A 339 4.17 -4.63 4.38
N LEU A 340 4.99 -3.57 4.43
CA LEU A 340 6.30 -3.53 3.80
C LEU A 340 7.26 -4.65 4.28
N PRO A 341 7.34 -5.00 5.58
CA PRO A 341 8.19 -6.10 6.04
C PRO A 341 7.85 -7.45 5.41
N LEU A 342 6.57 -7.76 5.19
CA LEU A 342 6.14 -8.97 4.50
C LEU A 342 6.65 -9.01 3.05
N LEU A 343 6.57 -7.88 2.36
CA LEU A 343 7.06 -7.76 0.99
C LEU A 343 8.58 -7.88 0.91
N ILE A 344 9.29 -7.30 1.86
CA ILE A 344 10.77 -7.41 1.94
C ILE A 344 11.19 -8.85 2.18
N ASP A 345 10.53 -9.57 3.10
CA ASP A 345 10.76 -10.99 3.36
C ASP A 345 10.57 -11.83 2.10
N TYR A 346 9.47 -11.57 1.37
CA TYR A 346 9.21 -12.24 0.10
C TYR A 346 10.31 -12.02 -0.94
N VAL A 347 10.82 -10.79 -1.07
CA VAL A 347 11.89 -10.42 -2.03
C VAL A 347 13.26 -10.95 -1.59
N ALA A 348 13.49 -11.07 -0.28
CA ALA A 348 14.72 -11.62 0.27
C ALA A 348 14.91 -13.12 -0.04
N ASP A 349 13.83 -13.85 -0.28
CA ASP A 349 13.89 -15.26 -0.71
C ASP A 349 14.20 -15.37 -2.21
N PRO A 350 15.38 -15.85 -2.62
CA PRO A 350 15.77 -15.95 -4.04
C PRO A 350 14.85 -16.85 -4.88
N ARG A 351 14.11 -17.77 -4.23
CA ARG A 351 13.16 -18.68 -4.91
C ARG A 351 12.02 -17.91 -5.55
N ASN A 352 11.66 -16.75 -5.02
CA ASN A 352 10.59 -15.91 -5.52
C ASN A 352 10.99 -15.11 -6.76
N LYS A 353 12.29 -15.02 -7.08
CA LYS A 353 12.82 -14.28 -8.24
C LYS A 353 12.23 -12.88 -8.36
N ALA A 354 12.11 -12.20 -7.24
CA ALA A 354 11.47 -10.90 -7.15
C ALA A 354 12.49 -9.78 -6.99
N ARG A 355 12.28 -8.67 -7.69
CA ARG A 355 12.92 -7.38 -7.46
C ARG A 355 11.92 -6.39 -6.93
N LEU A 356 12.36 -5.42 -6.14
CA LEU A 356 11.52 -4.44 -5.49
C LEU A 356 11.99 -3.03 -5.81
N LEU A 357 11.09 -2.22 -6.34
CA LEU A 357 11.29 -0.79 -6.54
C LEU A 357 10.38 -0.02 -5.59
N LEU A 358 10.96 0.74 -4.68
CA LEU A 358 10.27 1.53 -3.67
C LEU A 358 10.39 3.01 -3.97
N ALA A 359 9.26 3.73 -4.01
CA ALA A 359 9.27 5.18 -3.91
C ALA A 359 8.97 5.58 -2.46
N THR A 360 9.75 6.50 -1.92
CA THR A 360 9.57 6.94 -0.54
C THR A 360 9.88 8.42 -0.36
N ARG A 361 9.55 8.94 0.81
CA ARG A 361 9.96 10.27 1.25
C ARG A 361 11.22 10.19 2.13
N PRO A 362 12.07 11.22 2.16
CA PRO A 362 13.34 11.20 2.88
C PRO A 362 13.22 10.79 4.35
N TYR A 363 12.18 11.26 5.04
CA TYR A 363 11.97 10.97 6.47
C TYR A 363 11.73 9.47 6.77
N ALA A 364 11.31 8.68 5.78
CA ALA A 364 11.04 7.26 5.97
C ALA A 364 12.17 6.34 5.49
N GLU A 365 13.20 6.89 4.84
CA GLU A 365 14.33 6.11 4.34
C GLU A 365 14.98 5.26 5.42
N GLN A 366 15.24 5.85 6.58
CA GLN A 366 15.88 5.14 7.67
C GLN A 366 15.04 3.96 8.18
N ARG A 367 13.72 4.13 8.28
CA ARG A 367 12.80 3.03 8.64
C ARG A 367 12.88 1.91 7.62
N ILE A 368 12.81 2.26 6.32
CA ILE A 368 12.87 1.28 5.23
C ILE A 368 14.21 0.54 5.22
N ARG A 369 15.33 1.25 5.40
CA ARG A 369 16.67 0.62 5.53
C ARG A 369 16.72 -0.36 6.69
N ASN A 370 16.14 0.00 7.83
CA ASN A 370 16.07 -0.88 9.00
C ASN A 370 15.24 -2.13 8.71
N ASP A 371 14.11 -1.98 8.03
CA ASP A 371 13.27 -3.10 7.63
C ASP A 371 14.00 -4.01 6.63
N LEU A 372 14.71 -3.45 5.64
CA LEU A 372 15.53 -4.22 4.69
C LEU A 372 16.66 -5.00 5.39
N ALA A 373 17.31 -4.36 6.35
CA ALA A 373 18.41 -4.98 7.09
C ALA A 373 17.97 -6.21 7.91
N ARG A 374 16.74 -6.22 8.45
CA ARG A 374 16.17 -7.38 9.15
C ARG A 374 16.13 -8.63 8.28
N PHE A 375 16.05 -8.46 6.97
CA PHE A 375 16.01 -9.54 5.98
C PHE A 375 17.33 -9.66 5.19
N ALA A 376 18.44 -9.19 5.77
CA ALA A 376 19.79 -9.26 5.20
C ALA A 376 19.98 -8.52 3.86
N ILE A 377 19.14 -7.55 3.53
CA ILE A 377 19.31 -6.64 2.39
C ILE A 377 19.99 -5.35 2.86
N PHE A 378 21.31 -5.31 2.78
CA PHE A 378 22.10 -4.24 3.41
C PHE A 378 22.50 -3.09 2.46
N LYS A 379 22.46 -3.29 1.16
CA LYS A 379 22.92 -2.30 0.16
C LYS A 379 21.89 -2.16 -0.96
N PRO A 380 20.71 -1.60 -0.69
CA PRO A 380 19.79 -1.28 -1.78
C PRO A 380 20.43 -0.22 -2.69
N VAL A 381 20.04 -0.17 -3.95
CA VAL A 381 20.38 0.96 -4.81
C VAL A 381 19.51 2.14 -4.40
N GLU A 382 20.12 3.26 -4.07
CA GLU A 382 19.42 4.45 -3.58
C GLU A 382 19.57 5.62 -4.56
N ILE A 383 18.44 6.24 -4.90
CA ILE A 383 18.34 7.38 -5.81
C ILE A 383 17.61 8.50 -5.06
N ALA A 384 18.34 9.52 -4.65
CA ALA A 384 17.77 10.67 -3.96
C ALA A 384 17.48 11.78 -4.96
N LEU A 385 16.19 12.05 -5.23
CA LEU A 385 15.79 13.11 -6.14
C LEU A 385 15.99 14.49 -5.49
N GLY A 386 17.02 15.16 -5.92
CA GLY A 386 17.30 16.54 -5.58
C GLY A 386 16.45 17.54 -6.36
N VAL A 387 16.68 18.82 -6.11
CA VAL A 387 16.08 19.96 -6.83
C VAL A 387 16.49 19.90 -8.31
N LEU A 388 15.56 20.18 -9.22
CA LEU A 388 15.89 20.31 -10.64
C LEU A 388 16.79 21.52 -10.88
N PRO A 389 17.78 21.42 -11.80
CA PRO A 389 18.52 22.56 -12.29
C PRO A 389 17.56 23.66 -12.80
N LYS A 390 17.92 24.94 -12.61
CA LYS A 390 17.05 26.06 -13.02
C LYS A 390 16.65 26.00 -14.49
N ALA A 391 17.56 25.56 -15.37
CA ALA A 391 17.28 25.42 -16.79
C ALA A 391 16.20 24.33 -17.03
N ALA A 392 16.35 23.15 -16.42
CA ALA A 392 15.37 22.06 -16.52
C ALA A 392 14.00 22.46 -15.93
N MET A 393 13.98 23.21 -14.82
CA MET A 393 12.75 23.73 -14.24
C MET A 393 12.05 24.74 -15.19
N ARG A 394 12.82 25.58 -15.86
CA ARG A 394 12.30 26.50 -16.87
C ARG A 394 11.73 25.76 -18.10
N ASP A 395 12.44 24.74 -18.55
CA ASP A 395 11.98 23.91 -19.67
C ASP A 395 10.67 23.16 -19.30
N LEU A 396 10.58 22.62 -18.08
CA LEU A 396 9.33 22.05 -17.56
C LEU A 396 8.19 23.08 -17.52
N ALA A 397 8.49 24.30 -17.06
CA ALA A 397 7.53 25.39 -17.02
C ALA A 397 7.03 25.76 -18.44
N ALA A 398 7.91 25.88 -19.42
CA ALA A 398 7.57 26.16 -20.82
C ALA A 398 6.68 25.05 -21.41
N HIS A 399 7.05 23.78 -21.23
CA HIS A 399 6.23 22.64 -21.66
C HIS A 399 4.83 22.65 -21.01
N ALA A 400 4.75 22.95 -19.69
CA ALA A 400 3.48 23.02 -18.99
C ALA A 400 2.59 24.16 -19.52
N LEU A 401 3.16 25.34 -19.70
CA LEU A 401 2.43 26.49 -20.28
C LEU A 401 1.89 26.16 -21.68
N THR A 402 2.73 25.63 -22.57
CA THR A 402 2.31 25.24 -23.93
C THR A 402 1.16 24.22 -23.88
N LYS A 403 1.26 23.20 -23.02
CA LYS A 403 0.23 22.16 -22.90
C LYS A 403 -1.10 22.70 -22.40
N PHE A 404 -1.10 23.71 -21.53
CA PHE A 404 -2.31 24.38 -21.06
C PHE A 404 -2.81 25.49 -22.02
N GLY A 405 -2.11 25.74 -23.14
CA GLY A 405 -2.44 26.78 -24.09
C GLY A 405 -2.01 28.19 -23.70
N GLY A 406 -1.08 28.30 -22.75
CA GLY A 406 -0.50 29.56 -22.29
C GLY A 406 0.72 30.00 -23.10
N ASP A 407 1.21 31.21 -22.80
CA ASP A 407 2.38 31.80 -23.44
C ASP A 407 3.66 31.36 -22.75
N GLU A 408 4.59 30.74 -23.48
CA GLU A 408 5.92 30.34 -22.99
C GLU A 408 6.75 31.49 -22.41
N GLY A 409 6.45 32.75 -22.77
CA GLY A 409 7.07 33.93 -22.20
C GLY A 409 6.95 34.02 -20.67
N TRP A 410 6.01 33.32 -20.07
CA TRP A 410 5.83 33.24 -18.62
C TRP A 410 6.72 32.17 -17.94
N ALA A 411 7.50 31.39 -18.70
CA ALA A 411 8.29 30.27 -18.14
C ALA A 411 9.27 30.71 -17.04
N ASP A 412 9.91 31.86 -17.18
CA ASP A 412 10.83 32.40 -16.15
C ASP A 412 10.08 32.81 -14.87
N LEU A 413 8.85 33.28 -14.97
CA LEU A 413 8.01 33.56 -13.82
C LEU A 413 7.59 32.28 -13.12
N VAL A 414 7.06 31.32 -13.88
CA VAL A 414 6.65 30.02 -13.37
C VAL A 414 7.83 29.30 -12.69
N GLN A 415 9.02 29.36 -13.28
CA GLN A 415 10.25 28.78 -12.70
C GLN A 415 10.59 29.45 -11.34
N ARG A 416 10.46 30.77 -11.23
CA ARG A 416 10.71 31.49 -9.95
C ARG A 416 9.68 31.09 -8.87
N ILE A 417 8.40 30.99 -9.24
CA ILE A 417 7.31 30.58 -8.34
C ILE A 417 7.53 29.13 -7.88
N ALA A 418 7.89 28.25 -8.81
CA ALA A 418 8.15 26.85 -8.52
C ALA A 418 9.33 26.65 -7.56
N ALA A 419 10.32 27.55 -7.64
CA ALA A 419 11.57 27.49 -6.90
C ALA A 419 12.26 26.14 -7.04
N ASP A 420 11.94 25.21 -6.15
CA ASP A 420 12.55 23.89 -6.01
C ASP A 420 11.62 22.71 -6.34
N ASN A 421 10.33 22.97 -6.64
CA ASN A 421 9.34 21.89 -6.74
C ASN A 421 8.70 21.81 -8.15
N PRO A 422 8.98 20.75 -8.93
CA PRO A 422 8.43 20.53 -10.27
C PRO A 422 6.91 20.56 -10.35
N LEU A 423 6.22 20.02 -9.32
CA LEU A 423 4.76 20.01 -9.31
C LEU A 423 4.18 21.44 -9.18
N VAL A 424 4.83 22.28 -8.36
CA VAL A 424 4.44 23.70 -8.24
C VAL A 424 4.62 24.42 -9.58
N ALA A 425 5.63 24.05 -10.39
CA ALA A 425 5.79 24.60 -11.75
C ALA A 425 4.57 24.29 -12.63
N VAL A 426 4.11 23.04 -12.62
CA VAL A 426 2.93 22.61 -13.39
C VAL A 426 1.66 23.32 -12.90
N MET A 427 1.49 23.43 -11.57
CA MET A 427 0.36 24.16 -10.97
C MET A 427 0.37 25.64 -11.33
N ALA A 428 1.53 26.28 -11.21
CA ALA A 428 1.71 27.68 -11.54
C ALA A 428 1.46 27.97 -13.03
N ALA A 429 1.98 27.11 -13.92
CA ALA A 429 1.72 27.22 -15.35
C ALA A 429 0.21 27.17 -15.66
N ARG A 430 -0.53 26.29 -15.00
CA ARG A 430 -1.98 26.19 -15.16
C ARG A 430 -2.71 27.43 -14.65
N VAL A 431 -2.37 27.91 -13.45
CA VAL A 431 -2.96 29.13 -12.87
C VAL A 431 -2.68 30.34 -13.73
N VAL A 432 -1.45 30.50 -14.22
CA VAL A 432 -1.06 31.62 -15.10
C VAL A 432 -1.81 31.57 -16.42
N THR A 433 -2.09 30.39 -16.96
CA THR A 433 -2.81 30.23 -18.23
C THR A 433 -4.33 30.46 -18.09
N GLU A 434 -4.94 29.99 -17.00
CA GLU A 434 -6.40 30.01 -16.80
C GLU A 434 -6.93 31.32 -16.16
N GLN A 435 -6.07 31.99 -15.43
CA GLN A 435 -6.38 33.27 -14.81
C GLN A 435 -5.41 34.31 -15.37
N GLU A 436 -5.92 35.40 -15.94
CA GLU A 436 -5.09 36.54 -16.34
C GLU A 436 -4.32 37.07 -15.11
N VAL A 437 -3.12 36.58 -14.90
CA VAL A 437 -2.24 37.03 -13.82
C VAL A 437 -1.72 38.41 -14.18
N SER A 438 -2.11 39.42 -13.44
CA SER A 438 -1.60 40.79 -13.65
C SER A 438 -0.15 40.89 -13.16
N ALA A 439 0.64 41.72 -13.88
CA ALA A 439 2.06 41.97 -13.52
C ALA A 439 2.23 42.55 -12.11
N GLU A 440 1.17 43.09 -11.48
CA GLU A 440 1.20 43.60 -10.10
C GLU A 440 1.22 42.49 -9.03
N MET A 441 0.69 41.29 -9.32
CA MET A 441 0.71 40.14 -8.44
C MET A 441 2.13 39.52 -8.31
N VAL A 442 3.08 39.93 -9.15
CA VAL A 442 4.39 39.25 -9.36
C VAL A 442 5.48 39.76 -8.41
N ARG A 443 5.21 40.67 -7.47
CA ARG A 443 6.28 41.38 -6.73
C ARG A 443 7.01 40.55 -5.67
N ASN A 444 6.43 39.48 -5.13
CA ASN A 444 7.08 38.63 -4.10
C ASN A 444 6.93 37.15 -4.43
N ALA A 445 8.03 36.43 -4.74
CA ALA A 445 7.99 35.04 -5.17
C ALA A 445 7.55 34.05 -4.04
N ASP A 446 7.83 34.35 -2.79
CA ASP A 446 7.47 33.47 -1.65
C ASP A 446 5.97 33.59 -1.32
N ASP A 447 5.41 34.79 -1.37
CA ASP A 447 3.96 35.00 -1.24
C ASP A 447 3.21 34.38 -2.44
N MET A 448 3.82 34.38 -3.63
CA MET A 448 3.24 33.83 -4.85
C MET A 448 3.05 32.32 -4.81
N ARG A 449 3.94 31.57 -4.13
CA ARG A 449 3.79 30.12 -4.02
C ARG A 449 2.52 29.74 -3.26
N ALA A 450 2.27 30.37 -2.13
CA ALA A 450 1.04 30.20 -1.36
C ALA A 450 -0.20 30.61 -2.17
N VAL A 451 -0.13 31.76 -2.84
CA VAL A 451 -1.19 32.27 -3.73
C VAL A 451 -1.46 31.30 -4.89
N VAL A 452 -0.44 30.73 -5.52
CA VAL A 452 -0.60 29.74 -6.60
C VAL A 452 -1.33 28.50 -6.10
N ILE A 453 -0.96 27.96 -4.95
CA ILE A 453 -1.58 26.77 -4.40
C ILE A 453 -3.03 27.08 -3.96
N GLU A 454 -3.26 28.24 -3.37
CA GLU A 454 -4.61 28.73 -3.02
C GLU A 454 -5.48 28.90 -4.27
N ARG A 455 -4.96 29.59 -5.30
CA ARG A 455 -5.66 29.79 -6.58
C ARG A 455 -5.89 28.47 -7.31
N PHE A 456 -4.92 27.57 -7.28
CA PHE A 456 -5.09 26.25 -7.85
C PHE A 456 -6.22 25.49 -7.14
N THR A 457 -6.28 25.54 -5.81
CA THR A 457 -7.40 24.96 -5.04
C THR A 457 -8.73 25.64 -5.42
N GLN A 458 -8.76 26.96 -5.58
CA GLN A 458 -9.95 27.70 -6.04
C GLN A 458 -10.36 27.32 -7.46
N VAL A 459 -9.41 27.16 -8.39
CA VAL A 459 -9.67 26.71 -9.77
C VAL A 459 -10.25 25.28 -9.75
N LEU A 460 -9.68 24.39 -8.97
CA LEU A 460 -10.19 23.02 -8.85
C LEU A 460 -11.60 23.00 -8.26
N THR A 461 -11.84 23.70 -7.15
CA THR A 461 -13.17 23.78 -6.52
C THR A 461 -14.18 24.53 -7.37
N GLY A 462 -13.77 25.60 -8.04
CA GLY A 462 -14.64 26.41 -8.93
C GLY A 462 -15.06 25.69 -10.22
N ARG A 463 -14.25 24.71 -10.69
CA ARG A 463 -14.64 23.84 -11.83
C ARG A 463 -15.56 22.71 -11.41
N ILE A 464 -15.49 22.30 -10.14
CA ILE A 464 -16.17 21.12 -9.61
C ILE A 464 -17.55 21.48 -9.09
N GLY A 465 -17.75 22.68 -8.52
CA GLY A 465 -18.98 23.07 -7.85
C GLY A 465 -19.48 24.49 -8.20
N LEU A 466 -20.71 24.79 -7.79
CA LEU A 466 -21.26 26.11 -7.81
C LEU A 466 -20.61 26.98 -6.71
N PRO A 467 -20.64 28.30 -6.78
CA PRO A 467 -20.10 29.19 -5.74
C PRO A 467 -20.63 28.89 -4.33
N GLU A 468 -21.88 28.42 -4.23
CA GLU A 468 -22.52 27.99 -2.98
C GLU A 468 -21.91 26.71 -2.37
N ASP A 469 -21.28 25.87 -3.18
CA ASP A 469 -20.62 24.62 -2.74
C ASP A 469 -19.19 24.84 -2.21
N THR A 470 -18.62 26.03 -2.40
CA THR A 470 -17.21 26.31 -2.08
C THR A 470 -16.85 25.98 -0.63
N ARG A 471 -17.72 26.36 0.33
CA ARG A 471 -17.48 26.10 1.75
C ARG A 471 -17.57 24.59 2.07
N LEU A 472 -18.56 23.91 1.51
CA LEU A 472 -18.74 22.47 1.66
C LEU A 472 -17.52 21.72 1.11
N LEU A 473 -17.07 22.07 -0.09
CA LEU A 473 -15.91 21.44 -0.72
C LEU A 473 -14.62 21.70 0.07
N ARG A 474 -14.42 22.92 0.60
CA ARG A 474 -13.28 23.27 1.43
C ARG A 474 -13.28 22.47 2.74
N ASP A 475 -14.41 22.40 3.45
CA ASP A 475 -14.54 21.66 4.70
C ASP A 475 -14.33 20.15 4.46
N MET A 476 -14.85 19.61 3.34
CA MET A 476 -14.63 18.23 2.94
C MET A 476 -13.14 17.95 2.61
N LEU A 477 -12.49 18.85 1.88
CA LEU A 477 -11.05 18.72 1.57
C LEU A 477 -10.20 18.74 2.84
N GLY A 478 -10.51 19.63 3.79
CA GLY A 478 -9.82 19.68 5.09
C GLY A 478 -10.02 18.41 5.90
N LEU A 479 -11.23 17.86 5.89
CA LEU A 479 -11.54 16.59 6.56
C LEU A 479 -10.75 15.42 5.95
N ILE A 480 -10.80 15.29 4.62
CA ILE A 480 -10.05 14.24 3.91
C ILE A 480 -8.54 14.42 4.08
N ALA A 481 -8.02 15.64 4.07
CA ALA A 481 -6.59 15.90 4.27
C ALA A 481 -6.10 15.41 5.64
N LEU A 482 -6.89 15.63 6.70
CA LEU A 482 -6.58 15.15 8.05
C LEU A 482 -6.64 13.62 8.17
N LEU A 483 -7.60 13.00 7.47
CA LEU A 483 -7.90 11.56 7.60
C LEU A 483 -7.17 10.68 6.60
N GLN A 484 -6.53 11.25 5.56
CA GLN A 484 -5.94 10.45 4.48
C GLN A 484 -4.76 9.56 4.95
N PRO A 485 -4.66 8.34 4.40
CA PRO A 485 -5.58 7.68 3.49
C PRO A 485 -6.89 7.26 4.18
N VAL A 486 -8.03 7.73 3.66
CA VAL A 486 -9.34 7.50 4.28
C VAL A 486 -9.83 6.09 3.97
N ARG A 487 -10.16 5.31 4.99
CA ARG A 487 -10.60 3.89 4.88
C ARG A 487 -11.99 3.65 5.47
N ILE A 488 -12.84 4.68 5.45
CA ILE A 488 -14.22 4.62 5.93
C ILE A 488 -15.19 4.85 4.76
N ASP A 489 -16.44 4.47 4.92
CA ASP A 489 -17.44 4.63 3.88
C ASP A 489 -18.03 6.06 3.83
N ASP A 490 -18.73 6.35 2.75
CA ASP A 490 -19.30 7.67 2.49
C ASP A 490 -20.26 8.14 3.60
N ARG A 491 -20.94 7.19 4.25
CA ARG A 491 -21.86 7.48 5.35
C ARG A 491 -21.13 7.88 6.62
N GLU A 492 -20.05 7.17 6.95
CA GLU A 492 -19.20 7.51 8.10
C GLU A 492 -18.53 8.88 7.90
N ILE A 493 -18.06 9.19 6.66
CA ILE A 493 -17.53 10.51 6.32
C ILE A 493 -18.61 11.58 6.49
N GLY A 494 -19.82 11.31 6.02
CA GLY A 494 -20.97 12.23 6.15
C GLY A 494 -21.33 12.54 7.60
N GLN A 495 -21.42 11.53 8.45
CA GLN A 495 -21.68 11.68 9.88
C GLN A 495 -20.58 12.49 10.58
N LEU A 496 -19.32 12.27 10.19
CA LEU A 496 -18.21 13.02 10.74
C LEU A 496 -18.24 14.50 10.26
N LEU A 497 -18.53 14.74 9.00
CA LEU A 497 -18.70 16.10 8.46
C LEU A 497 -19.81 16.86 9.20
N GLU A 498 -20.97 16.25 9.40
CA GLU A 498 -22.10 16.83 10.13
C GLU A 498 -21.72 17.16 11.57
N THR A 499 -20.93 16.28 12.23
CA THR A 499 -20.48 16.47 13.62
C THR A 499 -19.52 17.68 13.74
N VAL A 500 -18.64 17.89 12.76
CA VAL A 500 -17.56 18.89 12.86
C VAL A 500 -17.91 20.22 12.20
N THR A 501 -18.93 20.25 11.32
CA THR A 501 -19.35 21.43 10.56
C THR A 501 -20.84 21.69 10.72
N ALA A 502 -21.38 22.63 9.94
CA ALA A 502 -22.82 22.89 9.85
C ALA A 502 -23.48 22.22 8.62
N HIS A 503 -22.74 21.39 7.87
CA HIS A 503 -23.24 20.70 6.68
C HIS A 503 -24.00 19.44 7.09
N ALA A 504 -25.03 19.06 6.33
CA ALA A 504 -25.76 17.81 6.55
C ALA A 504 -24.92 16.61 6.04
N ALA A 505 -25.14 15.42 6.64
CA ALA A 505 -24.43 14.21 6.23
C ALA A 505 -24.64 13.86 4.75
N ASP A 506 -25.82 14.15 4.19
CA ASP A 506 -26.13 13.90 2.78
C ASP A 506 -25.32 14.79 1.81
N ASP A 507 -24.90 15.98 2.25
CA ASP A 507 -24.05 16.87 1.46
C ASP A 507 -22.67 16.28 1.22
N ALA A 508 -22.18 15.44 2.13
CA ALA A 508 -20.89 14.76 1.99
C ALA A 508 -20.81 13.87 0.75
N THR A 509 -21.86 13.10 0.47
CA THR A 509 -21.91 12.21 -0.70
C THR A 509 -21.83 13.02 -1.99
N ARG A 510 -22.52 14.18 -2.03
CA ARG A 510 -22.46 15.12 -3.15
C ARG A 510 -21.05 15.69 -3.30
N ALA A 511 -20.45 16.18 -2.22
CA ALA A 511 -19.11 16.77 -2.24
C ALA A 511 -18.03 15.73 -2.64
N LEU A 512 -18.09 14.52 -2.09
CA LEU A 512 -17.18 13.43 -2.46
C LEU A 512 -17.26 13.09 -3.94
N LYS A 513 -18.49 12.97 -4.48
CA LYS A 513 -18.69 12.73 -5.91
C LYS A 513 -18.09 13.84 -6.75
N MET A 514 -18.38 15.10 -6.42
CA MET A 514 -17.85 16.26 -7.14
C MET A 514 -16.32 16.28 -7.14
N LEU A 515 -15.69 16.00 -6.00
CA LEU A 515 -14.23 15.98 -5.87
C LEU A 515 -13.57 14.79 -6.61
N VAL A 516 -14.25 13.66 -6.69
CA VAL A 516 -13.79 12.49 -7.47
C VAL A 516 -13.92 12.76 -8.96
N ASP A 517 -15.09 13.25 -9.41
CA ASP A 517 -15.34 13.58 -10.81
C ASP A 517 -14.40 14.72 -11.30
N GLY A 518 -14.03 15.62 -10.39
CA GLY A 518 -13.05 16.70 -10.66
C GLY A 518 -11.57 16.25 -10.58
N GLY A 519 -11.31 14.99 -10.29
CA GLY A 519 -9.95 14.45 -10.25
C GLY A 519 -9.09 14.92 -9.06
N VAL A 520 -9.71 15.52 -8.02
CA VAL A 520 -9.02 15.96 -6.79
C VAL A 520 -8.95 14.83 -5.75
N LEU A 521 -9.97 13.96 -5.75
CA LEU A 521 -9.99 12.76 -4.93
C LEU A 521 -9.88 11.50 -5.80
N TYR A 522 -8.97 10.65 -5.45
CA TYR A 522 -8.95 9.28 -5.95
C TYR A 522 -9.82 8.41 -5.04
N LYS A 523 -10.82 7.73 -5.63
CA LYS A 523 -11.70 6.78 -4.93
C LYS A 523 -11.53 5.38 -5.46
N ARG A 524 -11.39 4.39 -4.55
CA ARG A 524 -11.49 2.96 -4.89
C ARG A 524 -12.17 2.20 -3.76
N GLY A 525 -13.39 1.76 -4.00
CA GLY A 525 -14.21 1.16 -2.94
C GLY A 525 -14.46 2.16 -1.81
N ARG A 526 -14.08 1.81 -0.57
CA ARG A 526 -14.18 2.66 0.62
C ARG A 526 -12.97 3.58 0.83
N PHE A 527 -12.12 3.72 -0.17
CA PHE A 527 -10.83 4.35 -0.03
C PHE A 527 -10.80 5.69 -0.75
N TYR A 528 -10.37 6.74 -0.03
CA TYR A 528 -10.19 8.07 -0.59
C TYR A 528 -8.79 8.60 -0.31
N ARG A 529 -8.21 9.27 -1.30
CA ARG A 529 -6.93 9.96 -1.18
C ARG A 529 -6.95 11.24 -2.01
N LEU A 530 -6.40 12.31 -1.45
CA LEU A 530 -6.15 13.54 -2.19
C LEU A 530 -5.02 13.35 -3.20
N MET A 531 -5.21 13.92 -4.37
CA MET A 531 -4.23 13.93 -5.43
C MET A 531 -3.98 15.35 -5.90
N PRO A 532 -2.75 15.79 -5.95
CA PRO A 532 -1.52 15.14 -5.49
C PRO A 532 -1.33 15.24 -3.96
N ASP A 533 -0.47 14.43 -3.39
CA ASP A 533 -0.19 14.44 -1.95
C ASP A 533 0.23 15.79 -1.37
N LEU A 534 0.92 16.61 -2.18
CA LEU A 534 1.32 17.97 -1.79
C LEU A 534 0.10 18.83 -1.44
N LEU A 535 -1.02 18.60 -2.12
CA LEU A 535 -2.27 19.32 -1.85
C LEU A 535 -2.78 18.99 -0.44
N GLY A 536 -2.66 17.76 0.01
CA GLY A 536 -3.05 17.35 1.37
C GLY A 536 -2.30 18.12 2.45
N ASP A 537 -0.98 18.22 2.30
CA ASP A 537 -0.12 18.95 3.24
C ASP A 537 -0.48 20.46 3.28
N TYR A 538 -0.72 21.04 2.10
CA TYR A 538 -1.15 22.45 2.00
C TYR A 538 -2.54 22.67 2.62
N LEU A 539 -3.50 21.79 2.34
CA LEU A 539 -4.85 21.91 2.88
C LEU A 539 -4.86 21.78 4.42
N ILE A 540 -4.02 20.91 4.99
CA ILE A 540 -3.86 20.85 6.45
C ILE A 540 -3.29 22.19 6.95
N ASP A 541 -2.29 22.72 6.29
CA ASP A 541 -1.67 24.00 6.68
C ASP A 541 -2.67 25.17 6.58
N ASP A 542 -3.43 25.28 5.48
CA ASP A 542 -4.38 26.36 5.21
C ASP A 542 -5.67 26.27 6.05
N ILE A 543 -6.23 25.05 6.23
CA ILE A 543 -7.54 24.87 6.86
C ILE A 543 -7.40 24.50 8.35
N CYS A 544 -6.40 23.73 8.68
CA CYS A 544 -6.29 23.12 10.01
C CYS A 544 -5.34 23.85 10.95
N ILE A 545 -4.53 24.79 10.46
CA ILE A 545 -3.57 25.54 11.27
C ILE A 545 -3.85 27.03 11.18
N GLN A 546 -3.85 27.70 12.34
CA GLN A 546 -3.99 29.15 12.42
C GLN A 546 -2.64 29.84 12.15
N HIS A 547 -2.68 31.14 11.84
CA HIS A 547 -1.47 31.94 11.62
C HIS A 547 -0.51 31.97 12.82
N ASP A 548 -1.00 31.74 14.03
CA ASP A 548 -0.18 31.65 15.26
C ASP A 548 0.44 30.25 15.47
N GLY A 549 0.27 29.33 14.52
CA GLY A 549 0.80 27.96 14.57
C GLY A 549 -0.01 26.99 15.43
N ARG A 550 -1.22 27.37 15.89
CA ARG A 550 -2.12 26.47 16.62
C ARG A 550 -3.11 25.78 15.69
N LEU A 551 -3.74 24.73 16.18
CA LEU A 551 -4.84 24.11 15.47
C LEU A 551 -6.03 25.05 15.31
N SER A 552 -6.68 24.97 14.16
CA SER A 552 -7.96 25.66 13.93
C SER A 552 -9.08 24.97 14.72
N LEU A 553 -10.17 25.70 14.97
CA LEU A 553 -11.38 25.11 15.60
C LEU A 553 -11.94 23.93 14.80
N PHE A 554 -11.78 23.94 13.48
CA PHE A 554 -12.16 22.82 12.62
C PHE A 554 -11.33 21.57 12.95
N ALA A 555 -10.02 21.69 12.96
CA ALA A 555 -9.11 20.59 13.27
C ALA A 555 -9.34 20.04 14.70
N GLU A 556 -9.53 20.91 15.69
CA GLU A 556 -9.84 20.51 17.05
C GLU A 556 -11.17 19.72 17.15
N ARG A 557 -12.21 20.14 16.41
CA ARG A 557 -13.48 19.40 16.35
C ARG A 557 -13.27 18.01 15.70
N VAL A 558 -12.51 17.93 14.61
CA VAL A 558 -12.19 16.64 13.98
C VAL A 558 -11.47 15.73 14.97
N ILE A 559 -10.42 16.19 15.65
CA ILE A 559 -9.68 15.42 16.65
C ILE A 559 -10.62 14.89 17.76
N ASN A 560 -11.60 15.69 18.18
CA ASN A 560 -12.52 15.29 19.23
C ASN A 560 -13.65 14.37 18.75
N ALA A 561 -13.99 14.40 17.48
CA ALA A 561 -15.07 13.63 16.88
C ALA A 561 -14.64 12.24 16.37
N VAL A 562 -13.37 12.08 15.97
CA VAL A 562 -12.86 10.82 15.42
C VAL A 562 -12.74 9.73 16.47
N ASP A 563 -12.96 8.48 16.04
CA ASP A 563 -12.68 7.29 16.84
C ASP A 563 -11.16 7.06 17.00
N ASP A 564 -10.76 6.10 17.83
CA ASP A 564 -9.35 5.84 18.14
C ASP A 564 -8.55 5.38 16.90
N ARG A 565 -9.18 4.72 15.93
CA ARG A 565 -8.56 4.28 14.67
C ARG A 565 -8.22 5.50 13.79
N LEU A 566 -9.19 6.38 13.59
CA LEU A 566 -9.01 7.60 12.80
C LEU A 566 -8.10 8.61 13.51
N LEU A 567 -8.10 8.63 14.84
CA LEU A 567 -7.20 9.46 15.63
C LEU A 567 -5.73 9.17 15.29
N THR A 568 -5.38 7.89 15.12
CA THR A 568 -4.02 7.50 14.71
C THR A 568 -3.63 8.20 13.40
N GLN A 569 -4.53 8.20 12.42
CA GLN A 569 -4.26 8.81 11.12
C GLN A 569 -4.12 10.34 11.20
N VAL A 570 -5.00 10.98 11.96
CA VAL A 570 -4.94 12.43 12.19
C VAL A 570 -3.63 12.82 12.89
N MET A 571 -3.22 12.07 13.93
CA MET A 571 -1.97 12.30 14.66
C MET A 571 -0.74 12.18 13.75
N VAL A 572 -0.72 11.16 12.88
CA VAL A 572 0.39 10.97 11.93
C VAL A 572 0.45 12.10 10.91
N ASN A 573 -0.68 12.50 10.33
CA ASN A 573 -0.70 13.57 9.31
C ASN A 573 -0.29 14.92 9.91
N LEU A 574 -0.83 15.29 11.06
CA LEU A 574 -0.44 16.51 11.77
C LEU A 574 0.99 16.44 12.29
N GLY A 575 1.41 15.31 12.88
CA GLY A 575 2.77 15.14 13.41
C GLY A 575 3.82 15.24 12.31
N ARG A 576 3.54 14.66 11.14
CA ARG A 576 4.41 14.73 9.97
C ARG A 576 4.55 16.16 9.43
N LEU A 577 3.44 16.91 9.38
CA LEU A 577 3.48 18.31 8.97
C LEU A 577 4.27 19.15 9.97
N ASP A 578 4.00 18.99 11.26
CA ASP A 578 4.68 19.69 12.34
C ASP A 578 6.21 19.43 12.34
N TRP A 579 6.61 18.17 12.19
CA TRP A 579 8.00 17.75 12.06
C TRP A 579 8.71 18.45 10.89
N ARG A 580 8.04 18.57 9.73
CA ARG A 580 8.60 19.27 8.56
C ARG A 580 8.70 20.77 8.76
N ARG A 581 7.69 21.41 9.37
CA ARG A 581 7.70 22.84 9.67
C ARG A 581 8.86 23.26 10.58
N HIS A 582 9.29 22.34 11.45
CA HIS A 582 10.37 22.57 12.40
C HIS A 582 11.71 21.90 12.01
N GLY A 583 11.89 21.59 10.71
CA GLY A 583 13.13 21.07 10.18
C GLY A 583 13.60 19.75 10.82
N GLY A 584 12.66 18.93 11.31
CA GLY A 584 12.93 17.63 11.92
C GLY A 584 12.96 17.60 13.45
N ASP A 585 12.81 18.74 14.13
CA ASP A 585 12.74 18.81 15.60
C ASP A 585 11.56 19.70 16.06
N PRO A 586 10.35 19.14 16.25
CA PRO A 586 9.19 19.88 16.71
C PRO A 586 9.11 20.04 18.24
N THR A 587 10.25 20.00 18.97
CA THR A 587 10.27 20.03 20.43
C THR A 587 9.57 21.27 21.02
N ASP A 588 9.70 22.40 20.35
CA ASP A 588 9.13 23.68 20.79
C ASP A 588 7.74 23.94 20.19
N SER A 589 7.21 23.01 19.41
CA SER A 589 5.89 23.14 18.80
C SER A 589 4.76 22.92 19.81
N ASN A 590 3.72 23.72 19.66
CA ASN A 590 2.46 23.61 20.40
C ASN A 590 1.31 23.04 19.58
N LEU A 591 1.53 22.72 18.31
CA LEU A 591 0.49 22.34 17.35
C LEU A 591 -0.35 21.16 17.86
N LEU A 592 0.28 20.11 18.34
CA LEU A 592 -0.40 18.88 18.75
C LEU A 592 -0.80 18.80 20.23
N ASN A 593 -0.61 19.87 21.01
CA ASN A 593 -0.89 19.87 22.44
C ASN A 593 -2.35 19.48 22.79
N ALA A 594 -3.32 19.96 22.00
CA ALA A 594 -4.73 19.62 22.16
C ALA A 594 -4.99 18.13 21.86
N ALA A 595 -4.37 17.60 20.81
CA ALA A 595 -4.48 16.18 20.46
C ALA A 595 -3.82 15.28 21.51
N TRP A 596 -2.65 15.66 22.05
CA TRP A 596 -1.98 14.92 23.13
C TRP A 596 -2.81 14.89 24.43
N ALA A 597 -3.71 15.85 24.64
CA ALA A 597 -4.59 15.84 25.79
C ALA A 597 -5.50 14.59 25.84
N ARG A 598 -5.85 14.02 24.71
CA ARG A 598 -6.66 12.78 24.62
C ARG A 598 -5.96 11.52 25.14
N PHE A 599 -4.65 11.58 25.36
CA PHE A 599 -3.87 10.43 25.84
C PHE A 599 -3.56 10.49 27.34
N ARG A 600 -3.97 11.54 28.05
CA ARG A 600 -3.64 11.75 29.48
C ARG A 600 -4.34 10.75 30.40
N ASP A 601 -5.55 10.33 30.07
CA ASP A 601 -6.40 9.42 30.83
C ASP A 601 -6.18 7.94 30.53
N ILE A 602 -5.20 7.59 29.68
CA ILE A 602 -4.90 6.19 29.38
C ILE A 602 -4.30 5.52 30.60
N ASP A 603 -5.07 4.61 31.23
CA ASP A 603 -4.65 3.90 32.42
C ASP A 603 -4.21 2.45 32.18
N TYR A 604 -4.59 1.86 31.06
CA TYR A 604 -4.37 0.45 30.76
C TYR A 604 -3.46 0.26 29.55
N GLY A 605 -2.58 -0.77 29.62
CA GLY A 605 -1.65 -1.11 28.55
C GLY A 605 -2.26 -1.69 27.27
N TRP A 606 -3.59 -1.82 27.20
CA TRP A 606 -4.35 -2.32 26.06
C TRP A 606 -5.24 -1.25 25.41
N ASP A 607 -5.05 0.01 25.78
CA ASP A 607 -5.82 1.09 25.18
C ASP A 607 -5.44 1.25 23.70
N PRO A 608 -6.41 1.19 22.76
CA PRO A 608 -6.14 1.29 21.31
C PRO A 608 -5.47 2.61 20.91
N ARG A 609 -5.62 3.68 21.69
CA ARG A 609 -4.98 4.97 21.47
C ARG A 609 -3.44 4.91 21.59
N ILE A 610 -2.89 3.88 22.24
CA ILE A 610 -1.43 3.68 22.33
C ILE A 610 -0.81 3.47 20.93
N GLU A 611 -1.59 2.88 20.01
CA GLU A 611 -1.14 2.74 18.62
C GLU A 611 -0.90 4.09 17.95
N ALA A 612 -1.73 5.10 18.22
CA ALA A 612 -1.51 6.46 17.74
C ALA A 612 -0.22 7.06 18.31
N VAL A 613 0.06 6.83 19.60
CA VAL A 613 1.34 7.26 20.20
C VAL A 613 2.53 6.59 19.53
N ARG A 614 2.44 5.28 19.28
CA ARG A 614 3.49 4.51 18.59
C ARG A 614 3.72 5.03 17.18
N ALA A 615 2.66 5.27 16.42
CA ALA A 615 2.73 5.73 15.04
C ALA A 615 3.29 7.15 14.92
N VAL A 616 3.01 8.03 15.87
CA VAL A 616 3.47 9.43 15.85
C VAL A 616 4.84 9.65 16.53
N ALA A 617 5.36 8.67 17.26
CA ALA A 617 6.58 8.81 18.07
C ALA A 617 7.80 9.29 17.28
N ILE A 618 7.93 8.88 16.02
CA ILE A 618 9.02 9.32 15.15
C ILE A 618 8.93 10.81 14.77
N TYR A 619 7.71 11.35 14.74
CA TYR A 619 7.44 12.75 14.38
C TYR A 619 7.32 13.66 15.60
N GLN A 620 6.98 13.09 16.77
CA GLN A 620 6.76 13.81 18.03
C GLN A 620 7.54 13.15 19.18
N PRO A 621 8.88 13.00 19.05
CA PRO A 621 9.67 12.21 19.98
C PRO A 621 9.63 12.75 21.41
N ALA A 622 9.64 14.08 21.60
CA ALA A 622 9.56 14.70 22.92
C ALA A 622 8.27 14.37 23.68
N GLN A 623 7.14 14.45 23.00
CA GLN A 623 5.83 14.19 23.60
C GLN A 623 5.63 12.69 23.87
N ALA A 624 6.05 11.84 22.92
CA ALA A 624 6.00 10.39 23.07
C ALA A 624 6.90 9.91 24.23
N LEU A 625 8.09 10.51 24.36
CA LEU A 625 9.01 10.20 25.45
C LEU A 625 8.43 10.60 26.82
N ARG A 626 7.81 11.78 26.93
CA ARG A 626 7.09 12.20 28.16
C ARG A 626 5.96 11.22 28.47
N PHE A 627 5.16 10.85 27.48
CA PHE A 627 4.07 9.91 27.66
C PHE A 627 4.55 8.58 28.24
N VAL A 628 5.65 8.02 27.74
CA VAL A 628 6.21 6.76 28.24
C VAL A 628 6.83 6.97 29.64
N SER A 629 7.64 8.02 29.83
CA SER A 629 8.35 8.28 31.09
C SER A 629 7.40 8.52 32.26
N ASP A 630 6.30 9.26 32.05
CA ASP A 630 5.31 9.53 33.10
C ASP A 630 4.62 8.26 33.57
N ARG A 631 4.35 7.33 32.65
CA ARG A 631 3.75 6.02 32.98
C ARG A 631 4.71 5.11 33.72
N LEU A 632 5.94 5.04 33.27
CA LEU A 632 6.97 4.24 33.93
C LEU A 632 7.25 4.74 35.36
N ARG A 633 7.31 6.06 35.56
CA ARG A 633 7.43 6.66 36.92
C ARG A 633 6.23 6.34 37.79
N GLY A 634 5.03 6.22 37.23
CA GLY A 634 3.81 5.76 37.91
C GLY A 634 3.76 4.26 38.17
N GLY A 635 4.81 3.50 37.87
CA GLY A 635 4.85 2.05 38.05
C GLY A 635 4.01 1.26 37.05
N LYS A 636 3.57 1.90 35.96
CA LYS A 636 2.73 1.30 34.91
C LYS A 636 3.63 0.83 33.74
N SER A 637 3.94 -0.45 33.70
CA SER A 637 4.60 -1.07 32.53
C SER A 637 3.55 -1.47 31.49
N PHE A 638 3.81 -1.19 30.21
CA PHE A 638 2.97 -1.59 29.11
C PHE A 638 3.81 -2.10 27.92
N ARG A 639 3.25 -3.06 27.19
CA ARG A 639 3.96 -3.81 26.13
C ARG A 639 4.48 -2.91 25.02
N GLU A 640 3.73 -1.89 24.68
CA GLU A 640 4.00 -0.97 23.56
C GLU A 640 5.09 0.08 23.88
N ALA A 641 5.52 0.18 25.15
CA ALA A 641 6.58 1.12 25.51
C ALA A 641 7.88 0.84 24.75
N ALA A 642 8.28 -0.42 24.59
CA ALA A 642 9.51 -0.76 23.87
C ALA A 642 9.47 -0.36 22.39
N PRO A 643 8.42 -0.66 21.59
CA PRO A 643 8.30 -0.15 20.22
C PRO A 643 8.28 1.39 20.12
N ILE A 644 7.62 2.08 21.04
CA ILE A 644 7.59 3.55 21.07
C ILE A 644 9.01 4.10 21.31
N LEU A 645 9.72 3.61 22.31
CA LEU A 645 11.08 4.01 22.63
C LEU A 645 12.06 3.69 21.50
N SER A 646 11.86 2.54 20.82
CA SER A 646 12.65 2.19 19.64
C SER A 646 12.49 3.22 18.51
N ASN A 647 11.26 3.70 18.26
CA ASN A 647 11.02 4.75 17.29
C ASN A 647 11.68 6.09 17.70
N ILE A 648 11.61 6.45 18.99
CA ILE A 648 12.22 7.68 19.53
C ILE A 648 13.74 7.64 19.42
N ALA A 649 14.38 6.47 19.61
CA ALA A 649 15.83 6.30 19.56
C ALA A 649 16.45 6.69 18.21
N HIS A 650 15.65 6.76 17.13
CA HIS A 650 16.11 7.27 15.84
C HIS A 650 16.33 8.78 15.81
N THR A 651 15.80 9.54 16.78
CA THR A 651 16.04 10.98 16.92
C THR A 651 17.26 11.23 17.82
N GLU A 652 18.31 11.83 17.28
CA GLU A 652 19.60 12.06 17.97
C GLU A 652 19.42 12.64 19.36
N ARG A 653 18.67 13.74 19.49
CA ARG A 653 18.44 14.46 20.75
C ARG A 653 17.86 13.59 21.87
N TYR A 654 17.03 12.60 21.56
CA TYR A 654 16.32 11.75 22.54
C TYR A 654 16.82 10.32 22.58
N ARG A 655 17.78 9.97 21.73
CA ARG A 655 18.32 8.61 21.58
C ARG A 655 18.78 8.02 22.89
N ARG A 656 19.67 8.73 23.58
CA ARG A 656 20.28 8.23 24.82
C ARG A 656 19.23 7.97 25.92
N GLU A 657 18.25 8.87 26.08
CA GLU A 657 17.18 8.69 27.07
C GLU A 657 16.28 7.51 26.72
N ALA A 658 15.94 7.34 25.44
CA ALA A 658 15.15 6.20 24.98
C ALA A 658 15.88 4.85 25.21
N LEU A 659 17.18 4.79 24.92
CA LEU A 659 18.02 3.61 25.17
C LEU A 659 18.09 3.29 26.66
N GLN A 660 18.27 4.30 27.51
CA GLN A 660 18.31 4.14 28.95
C GLN A 660 17.01 3.57 29.51
N LEU A 661 15.86 4.09 29.06
CA LEU A 661 14.55 3.58 29.47
C LEU A 661 14.33 2.15 29.02
N LEU A 662 14.70 1.81 27.78
CA LEU A 662 14.65 0.43 27.29
C LEU A 662 15.48 -0.52 28.15
N TRP A 663 16.70 -0.08 28.54
CA TRP A 663 17.56 -0.86 29.43
C TRP A 663 16.93 -1.04 30.82
N GLU A 664 16.49 0.03 31.45
CA GLU A 664 15.87 -0.02 32.78
C GLU A 664 14.64 -0.88 32.84
N MET A 665 13.79 -0.83 31.81
CA MET A 665 12.61 -1.70 31.68
C MET A 665 12.99 -3.17 31.48
N GLY A 666 14.02 -3.40 30.64
CA GLY A 666 14.35 -4.73 30.18
C GLY A 666 15.25 -5.51 31.11
N ARG A 667 16.15 -4.86 31.84
CA ARG A 667 17.15 -5.55 32.69
C ARG A 667 16.54 -6.41 33.80
N THR A 668 15.35 -6.06 34.26
CA THR A 668 14.59 -6.78 35.28
C THR A 668 13.46 -7.66 34.71
N ASP A 669 13.21 -7.61 33.43
CA ASP A 669 12.16 -8.40 32.77
C ASP A 669 12.60 -9.85 32.64
N THR A 670 11.89 -10.74 33.27
CA THR A 670 12.22 -12.20 33.29
C THR A 670 11.56 -12.97 32.14
N ARG A 671 10.79 -12.31 31.28
CA ARG A 671 10.17 -12.96 30.12
C ARG A 671 11.25 -13.37 29.11
N GLU A 672 10.99 -14.41 28.35
CA GLU A 672 11.90 -14.87 27.31
C GLU A 672 11.92 -13.86 26.14
N THR A 673 13.10 -13.37 25.78
CA THR A 673 13.29 -12.36 24.72
C THR A 673 12.88 -12.87 23.34
N GLY A 674 13.13 -14.15 23.05
CA GLY A 674 12.82 -14.78 21.77
C GLY A 674 11.31 -14.90 21.50
N ALA A 675 10.54 -15.23 22.55
CA ALA A 675 9.09 -15.43 22.44
C ALA A 675 8.27 -14.14 22.52
N ASN A 676 8.88 -13.00 22.88
CA ASN A 676 8.18 -11.72 23.10
C ASN A 676 8.70 -10.60 22.19
N PRO A 677 8.03 -10.33 21.07
CA PRO A 677 8.43 -9.25 20.15
C PRO A 677 8.51 -7.86 20.79
N GLY A 678 7.70 -7.61 21.83
CA GLY A 678 7.70 -6.35 22.58
C GLY A 678 8.64 -6.35 23.80
N HIS A 679 9.62 -7.27 23.87
CA HIS A 679 10.56 -7.29 24.99
C HIS A 679 11.57 -6.14 24.87
N PRO A 680 11.77 -5.29 25.90
CA PRO A 680 12.66 -4.13 25.81
C PRO A 680 14.11 -4.47 25.46
N ILE A 681 14.65 -5.57 26.01
CA ILE A 681 16.02 -6.01 25.66
C ILE A 681 16.10 -6.46 24.21
N ARG A 682 15.07 -7.06 23.65
CA ARG A 682 15.05 -7.43 22.25
C ARG A 682 15.05 -6.17 21.36
N ALA A 683 14.20 -5.19 21.66
CA ALA A 683 14.17 -3.92 20.94
C ALA A 683 15.54 -3.19 21.04
N LEU A 684 16.14 -3.19 22.22
CA LEU A 684 17.45 -2.61 22.44
C LEU A 684 18.56 -3.35 21.68
N ALA A 685 18.53 -4.69 21.67
CA ALA A 685 19.48 -5.51 20.91
C ALA A 685 19.38 -5.26 19.40
N GLU A 686 18.16 -5.14 18.86
CA GLU A 686 17.90 -4.79 17.45
C GLU A 686 18.44 -3.38 17.11
N LEU A 687 18.32 -2.41 18.02
CA LEU A 687 18.93 -1.08 17.87
C LEU A 687 20.48 -1.15 17.93
N CYS A 688 21.02 -1.98 18.81
CA CYS A 688 22.45 -2.16 19.00
C CYS A 688 23.11 -3.00 17.90
N GLU A 689 22.34 -3.77 17.12
CA GLU A 689 22.92 -4.50 16.00
C GLU A 689 23.56 -3.52 15.02
N PHE A 690 24.90 -3.69 14.83
CA PHE A 690 25.64 -2.84 13.91
C PHE A 690 25.19 -3.07 12.47
N ALA A 691 24.90 -2.01 11.75
CA ALA A 691 24.59 -2.09 10.33
C ALA A 691 25.21 -0.89 9.58
N GLU A 692 25.85 -1.18 8.41
CA GLU A 692 26.51 -0.17 7.58
C GLU A 692 25.54 0.89 7.03
N HIS A 693 24.25 0.54 6.90
CA HIS A 693 23.21 1.45 6.43
C HIS A 693 22.71 2.42 7.51
N LYS A 694 22.98 2.13 8.80
CA LYS A 694 22.66 3.08 9.88
C LYS A 694 23.64 4.24 9.83
N PRO A 695 23.20 5.49 10.09
CA PRO A 695 24.08 6.63 10.18
C PRO A 695 25.28 6.35 11.10
N ARG A 696 26.43 6.89 10.75
CA ARG A 696 27.66 6.64 11.50
C ARG A 696 27.54 7.10 12.97
N ASP A 697 27.02 8.30 13.19
CA ASP A 697 26.73 8.87 14.50
C ASP A 697 25.77 7.99 15.31
N PHE A 698 24.75 7.42 14.66
CA PHE A 698 23.83 6.49 15.30
C PHE A 698 24.56 5.25 15.82
N ASN A 699 25.37 4.60 14.98
CA ASN A 699 26.12 3.41 15.39
C ASN A 699 27.14 3.74 16.51
N GLU A 700 27.81 4.92 16.43
CA GLU A 700 28.80 5.35 17.42
C GLU A 700 28.16 5.63 18.79
N GLU A 701 27.03 6.33 18.84
CA GLU A 701 26.33 6.61 20.10
C GLU A 701 25.75 5.38 20.75
N ILE A 702 25.17 4.48 19.97
CA ILE A 702 24.64 3.20 20.48
C ILE A 702 25.76 2.33 21.03
N ALA A 703 26.89 2.30 20.34
CA ALA A 703 28.06 1.58 20.82
C ALA A 703 28.59 2.18 22.14
N ALA A 704 28.71 3.49 22.19
CA ALA A 704 29.12 4.19 23.43
C ALA A 704 28.16 3.86 24.58
N PHE A 705 26.85 3.90 24.35
CA PHE A 705 25.85 3.51 25.34
C PHE A 705 26.02 2.05 25.82
N ALA A 706 26.23 1.11 24.91
CA ALA A 706 26.43 -0.29 25.26
C ALA A 706 27.71 -0.52 26.10
N PHE A 707 28.78 0.25 25.83
CA PHE A 707 30.01 0.22 26.61
C PHE A 707 29.89 0.89 27.98
N ASP A 708 29.18 2.01 28.06
CA ASP A 708 28.89 2.65 29.34
C ASP A 708 28.16 1.70 30.29
N LEU A 709 27.22 0.89 29.76
CA LEU A 709 26.55 -0.13 30.56
C LEU A 709 27.47 -1.28 31.00
N MET A 710 28.50 -1.62 30.24
CA MET A 710 29.47 -2.64 30.65
C MET A 710 30.35 -2.18 31.78
N GLU A 711 30.58 -0.89 31.92
CA GLU A 711 31.36 -0.26 33.00
C GLU A 711 30.53 0.01 34.27
N ASP A 712 29.20 0.02 34.18
CA ASP A 712 28.30 0.18 35.34
C ASP A 712 28.06 -1.19 36.04
N ASP A 713 28.68 -1.35 37.23
CA ASP A 713 28.49 -2.58 38.04
C ASP A 713 27.03 -2.91 38.32
N ARG A 714 26.14 -1.92 38.43
CA ARG A 714 24.72 -2.10 38.67
C ARG A 714 23.97 -2.69 37.46
N ALA A 715 24.53 -2.52 36.25
CA ALA A 715 23.96 -3.07 35.04
C ALA A 715 24.09 -4.61 34.99
N TRP A 716 24.96 -5.21 35.82
CA TRP A 716 25.18 -6.64 35.91
C TRP A 716 24.21 -7.33 36.88
N ASP A 717 23.49 -6.57 37.69
CA ASP A 717 22.50 -7.08 38.63
C ASP A 717 21.09 -7.06 38.00
N GLY A 718 20.70 -8.14 37.30
CA GLY A 718 19.40 -8.24 36.68
C GLY A 718 19.16 -9.57 35.99
N ALA A 719 17.97 -9.74 35.43
CA ALA A 719 17.64 -10.90 34.61
C ALA A 719 18.43 -10.90 33.27
N HIS A 720 18.79 -9.69 32.81
CA HIS A 720 19.60 -9.49 31.61
C HIS A 720 20.84 -8.64 31.96
N THR A 721 21.96 -9.01 31.36
CA THR A 721 23.24 -8.32 31.53
C THR A 721 23.60 -7.50 30.28
N PRO A 722 24.56 -6.56 30.34
CA PRO A 722 25.02 -5.81 29.17
C PRO A 722 25.41 -6.68 27.97
N LEU A 723 25.81 -7.94 28.20
CA LEU A 723 26.10 -8.89 27.10
C LEU A 723 24.92 -9.13 26.18
N SER A 724 23.70 -9.00 26.67
CA SER A 724 22.48 -9.18 25.85
C SER A 724 22.38 -8.18 24.70
N ILE A 725 23.06 -7.02 24.79
CA ILE A 725 23.10 -5.98 23.77
C ILE A 725 24.46 -5.86 23.08
N VAL A 726 25.54 -6.15 23.77
CA VAL A 726 26.90 -6.09 23.21
C VAL A 726 27.13 -7.28 22.25
N ALA A 727 26.56 -8.47 22.52
CA ALA A 727 26.71 -9.62 21.63
C ALA A 727 26.09 -9.36 20.22
N PRO A 728 24.86 -8.83 20.05
CA PRO A 728 24.33 -8.41 18.75
C PRO A 728 25.21 -7.35 18.06
N LEU A 729 25.72 -6.37 18.79
CA LEU A 729 26.62 -5.34 18.26
C LEU A 729 27.87 -5.97 17.65
N LEU A 730 28.52 -6.90 18.37
CA LEU A 730 29.71 -7.60 17.90
C LEU A 730 29.42 -8.55 16.74
N LYS A 731 28.29 -9.24 16.78
CA LYS A 731 27.88 -10.15 15.70
C LYS A 731 27.76 -9.43 14.37
N GLY A 732 27.09 -8.30 14.34
CA GLY A 732 26.95 -7.48 13.15
C GLY A 732 28.30 -6.97 12.59
N THR A 733 29.33 -6.84 13.43
CA THR A 733 30.68 -6.45 13.01
C THR A 733 31.54 -7.66 12.55
N ILE A 734 31.32 -8.84 13.09
CA ILE A 734 32.13 -10.04 12.81
C ILE A 734 31.64 -10.81 11.58
N ASP A 735 30.34 -10.87 11.34
CA ASP A 735 29.72 -11.60 10.20
C ASP A 735 30.04 -10.97 8.84
N LYS A 736 30.54 -9.75 8.81
CA LYS A 736 31.00 -9.09 7.58
C LYS A 736 32.50 -9.21 7.46
N SER A 737 32.93 -9.64 6.29
CA SER A 737 34.32 -9.95 5.90
C SER A 737 35.40 -9.27 6.77
N ARG A 738 36.44 -10.02 7.18
CA ARG A 738 37.57 -9.51 8.02
C ARG A 738 38.15 -8.15 7.58
N ALA A 739 37.98 -7.77 6.32
CA ALA A 739 38.42 -6.49 5.78
C ALA A 739 37.46 -5.33 6.14
N SER A 740 36.16 -5.55 6.11
CA SER A 740 35.17 -4.52 6.50
C SER A 740 35.16 -4.32 8.01
N ALA A 741 35.25 -5.38 8.81
CA ALA A 741 35.38 -5.28 10.27
C ALA A 741 36.65 -4.50 10.66
N ARG A 742 37.74 -4.71 9.94
CA ARG A 742 39.01 -3.98 10.18
C ARG A 742 38.93 -2.51 9.76
N ALA A 743 38.24 -2.21 8.66
CA ALA A 743 38.00 -0.83 8.22
C ALA A 743 37.04 -0.08 9.16
N ILE A 744 36.03 -0.75 9.67
CA ILE A 744 35.06 -0.22 10.64
C ILE A 744 35.74 -0.01 12.00
N MET A 745 36.48 -1.00 12.47
CA MET A 745 37.32 -0.83 13.65
C MET A 745 38.37 0.27 13.50
N LEU A 746 38.86 0.55 12.30
CA LEU A 746 39.85 1.59 12.04
C LEU A 746 39.22 2.96 11.75
N SER A 747 37.94 3.09 11.51
CA SER A 747 37.25 4.33 11.17
C SER A 747 36.27 4.87 12.21
N SER A 748 35.94 4.09 13.25
CA SER A 748 35.00 4.47 14.31
C SER A 748 35.70 4.69 15.66
N ALA A 749 35.02 5.34 16.60
CA ALA A 749 35.48 5.50 17.99
C ALA A 749 35.84 4.16 18.69
N PHE A 750 35.41 3.05 18.14
CA PHE A 750 35.82 1.68 18.51
C PHE A 750 37.33 1.43 18.39
N VAL A 751 38.06 2.29 17.70
CA VAL A 751 39.49 2.12 17.37
C VAL A 751 40.40 3.07 18.11
N SER A 752 39.83 3.99 18.87
CA SER A 752 40.70 4.55 19.89
C SER A 752 41.13 3.39 20.81
N TYR A 753 42.44 3.22 20.94
CA TYR A 753 43.09 2.22 21.79
C TYR A 753 42.52 2.18 23.22
N GLU A 754 41.79 3.23 23.60
CA GLU A 754 41.09 3.41 24.86
C GLU A 754 39.87 2.47 25.03
N TYR A 755 39.18 2.06 23.97
CA TYR A 755 37.98 1.17 24.05
C TYR A 755 38.29 -0.32 23.78
N ALA A 756 39.36 -0.62 23.05
CA ALA A 756 39.71 -2.02 22.74
C ALA A 756 40.25 -2.76 23.98
N LEU A 757 40.89 -2.08 24.91
CA LEU A 757 41.43 -2.68 26.16
C LEU A 757 40.31 -2.96 27.19
N PRO A 758 39.37 -2.04 27.47
CA PRO A 758 38.22 -2.31 28.32
C PRO A 758 37.34 -3.44 27.79
N LEU A 759 37.09 -3.52 26.46
CA LEU A 759 36.33 -4.60 25.85
C LEU A 759 36.98 -5.96 26.06
N ARG A 760 38.29 -6.04 25.86
CA ARG A 760 39.07 -7.26 26.08
C ARG A 760 39.09 -7.68 27.56
N ARG A 761 39.18 -6.70 28.49
CA ARG A 761 39.04 -6.97 29.93
C ARG A 761 37.62 -7.40 30.29
N ALA A 762 36.60 -6.70 29.82
CA ALA A 762 35.21 -7.02 30.10
C ALA A 762 34.83 -8.41 29.60
N VAL A 763 35.26 -8.81 28.39
CA VAL A 763 35.05 -10.19 27.87
C VAL A 763 35.77 -11.23 28.68
N ILE A 764 37.00 -10.94 29.14
CA ILE A 764 37.79 -11.83 30.01
C ILE A 764 37.17 -11.91 31.41
N ASP A 765 36.72 -10.79 31.98
CA ASP A 765 36.08 -10.77 33.30
C ASP A 765 34.70 -11.44 33.28
N CYS A 766 33.94 -11.33 32.16
CA CYS A 766 32.68 -12.08 31.96
C CYS A 766 32.96 -13.59 31.90
N GLN A 767 34.01 -14.03 31.20
CA GLN A 767 34.39 -15.44 31.18
C GLN A 767 34.82 -15.97 32.57
N HIS A 768 35.30 -15.10 33.44
CA HIS A 768 35.63 -15.43 34.82
C HIS A 768 34.45 -15.42 35.78
N ARG A 769 33.46 -14.51 35.59
CA ARG A 769 32.22 -14.45 36.40
C ARG A 769 31.28 -15.60 36.07
N ASP A 770 31.16 -16.02 34.80
CA ASP A 770 30.37 -17.18 34.40
C ASP A 770 30.90 -18.53 34.96
N LYS A 771 32.16 -18.57 35.39
CA LYS A 771 32.73 -19.73 36.08
C LYS A 771 32.35 -19.85 37.54
N ASN A 772 31.83 -18.78 38.16
CA ASN A 772 31.58 -18.68 39.60
C ASN A 772 30.12 -18.43 39.99
N GLY A 773 29.17 -18.37 39.03
CA GLY A 773 27.73 -18.12 39.25
C GLY A 773 26.84 -19.30 38.91
N PRO A 774 25.65 -19.46 39.57
CA PRO A 774 24.78 -20.58 39.30
C PRO A 774 24.02 -20.36 37.98
N GLY A 775 24.44 -21.10 36.96
CA GLY A 775 23.58 -21.70 35.97
C GLY A 775 22.80 -20.79 35.00
N THR A 776 23.49 -20.06 34.11
CA THR A 776 22.92 -19.72 32.79
C THR A 776 23.93 -20.15 31.72
N GLY A 777 23.67 -21.34 31.16
CA GLY A 777 24.61 -21.99 30.23
C GLY A 777 24.57 -21.33 28.84
N LEU A 778 25.48 -20.43 28.61
CA LEU A 778 25.93 -20.12 27.25
C LEU A 778 26.93 -21.20 26.83
N LYS A 779 26.54 -22.07 25.89
CA LYS A 779 27.38 -23.12 25.36
C LYS A 779 28.64 -22.53 24.71
N ARG A 780 29.78 -23.09 25.00
CA ARG A 780 31.15 -22.77 24.58
C ARG A 780 31.35 -22.56 23.05
N GLY A 781 30.32 -22.68 22.24
CA GLY A 781 30.37 -22.60 20.77
C GLY A 781 29.89 -21.28 20.16
N GLN A 782 29.52 -20.29 20.97
CA GLN A 782 28.97 -19.01 20.44
C GLN A 782 29.93 -17.80 20.56
N LEU A 783 31.12 -18.02 21.08
CA LEU A 783 32.18 -17.01 21.23
C LEU A 783 33.51 -17.48 20.63
N GLY A 784 33.48 -18.03 19.43
CA GLY A 784 34.66 -18.37 18.64
C GLY A 784 34.76 -17.48 17.40
#